data_f0d984798782b7482e663f3f9d34b8d5
#
_entry.id   f0d984798782b7482e663f3f9d34b8d5
#
_cell.length_a   1.000
_cell.length_b   1.000
_cell.length_c   1.000
_cell.angle_alpha   90.00
_cell.angle_beta   90.00
_cell.angle_gamma   90.00
#
_symmetry.space_group_name_H-M   'P 1'
#
loop_
_entity.id
_entity.type
_entity.pdbx_description
1 polymer ?
#
loop_
_entity_poly.entity_id
_entity_poly.type
_entity_poly.pdbx_seq_one_letter_code
_entity_poly.pdbx_strand_id
1 'polypeptide(L)'
;MSKTKRSMRIASTTKASLPHTTRSHSWPMFKQQLVLLAAFAALASGPASAFTGMIARPVFRNMPPRSLQASTTSEELIPREVLFGNPEYAAPAISPDGKYLAFLKPDDGVLNVFVRRIGEDVDRVVTKDRVRGIRGVSWAEDSKTLLYNQDKGGDENFHLYAVDAMAAGSEAVDLTPFEGAKAQNKITNKRFPNEVLVAINNRDPTQFDMYRVDLPKALAGDALGALTLDTENPGGVVGWGTEDESFEVREALVINPADSSSTVKIRDSKEGEWRELITFPYGEEGQMIDFCADGESALLLSTIGRETTALLKVDLKTAETKEVIAAQDNCNVGGVFLDDDTKEVKGVSFNYARLEREFFDDDLKADFEKLAELGPSNAEVSIASKSRDEKTWAVSFRRDDGPTEYAIYDQTSKSLSPLFVSSPSQLSYKFAPMSDVRIVARDGLELVAYLTRSDSSKPTPLILLVHGGPWARDYWGFTPTAQWFANRGYACLQVNFRGSTGYGKSFLHKGDKQWGIGTMQHDLTDAVAWAINEGIADGDNVCIYGGSYGGYATLAGMTFTPELYKCGVDIVGPSNIKTLLDSIPPYWGPLRNDMLRKIGDVDADEDFNKAISPLYHVDKIRAPLLIGQGANDPRVKQAEADQIAFKMSEKGIPVEYVLYPDEGHGWARPDNRIDFNGRTELFLKKHLGGRAESFEPPEGATATFPLEERQDIAAKV
;
A
#
# COMPACT_ATOMS: atom_id res chain seq x y z
N MET A 1 -53.29 -25.94 33.99
CA MET A 1 -53.44 -25.72 35.43
C MET A 1 -52.19 -25.01 35.92
N SER A 2 -52.45 -23.83 36.23
CA SER A 2 -52.28 -22.95 37.40
C SER A 2 -50.80 -22.50 37.62
N LYS A 3 -50.49 -21.34 37.21
CA LYS A 3 -50.30 -20.01 37.88
C LYS A 3 -49.57 -20.07 39.23
N THR A 4 -48.47 -19.36 39.37
CA THR A 4 -48.45 -18.17 40.26
C THR A 4 -47.23 -17.26 40.01
N LYS A 5 -47.50 -15.98 39.81
CA LYS A 5 -46.61 -14.82 39.89
C LYS A 5 -46.26 -14.53 41.35
N ARG A 6 -45.07 -14.03 41.61
CA ARG A 6 -44.86 -13.02 42.68
C ARG A 6 -43.75 -12.05 42.32
N SER A 7 -44.12 -10.80 42.32
CA SER A 7 -43.33 -9.59 42.29
C SER A 7 -42.97 -9.13 43.71
N MET A 8 -41.89 -8.38 43.84
CA MET A 8 -41.66 -7.27 44.81
C MET A 8 -40.16 -7.12 45.07
N ARG A 9 -39.54 -6.03 45.19
CA ARG A 9 -39.70 -4.57 45.22
C ARG A 9 -38.31 -4.01 45.52
N ILE A 10 -37.94 -3.00 44.81
CA ILE A 10 -37.14 -1.80 45.07
C ILE A 10 -36.66 -1.63 46.53
N ALA A 11 -35.37 -1.38 46.69
CA ALA A 11 -34.84 -0.51 47.73
C ALA A 11 -33.64 0.29 47.18
N SER A 12 -33.83 1.59 47.09
CA SER A 12 -32.85 2.62 46.86
C SER A 12 -32.01 2.85 48.08
N THR A 13 -30.69 3.06 47.95
CA THR A 13 -29.99 3.99 48.86
C THR A 13 -28.66 4.48 48.25
N THR A 14 -28.63 5.79 48.09
CA THR A 14 -27.57 6.78 48.38
C THR A 14 -26.27 6.75 47.62
N LYS A 15 -26.13 7.84 46.86
CA LYS A 15 -24.92 8.45 46.32
C LYS A 15 -23.85 8.64 47.42
N ALA A 16 -22.63 8.26 47.10
CA ALA A 16 -21.43 8.85 47.66
C ALA A 16 -20.55 9.35 46.51
N SER A 17 -20.46 10.67 46.39
CA SER A 17 -19.56 11.42 45.53
C SER A 17 -18.13 11.35 46.05
N LEU A 18 -17.16 11.01 45.23
CA LEU A 18 -15.74 11.31 45.40
C LEU A 18 -15.11 11.71 44.08
N PRO A 19 -13.99 12.41 44.05
CA PRO A 19 -13.81 13.55 43.17
C PRO A 19 -13.16 13.21 41.82
N HIS A 20 -13.50 14.00 40.83
CA HIS A 20 -12.87 14.05 39.52
C HIS A 20 -11.36 14.32 39.64
N THR A 21 -10.54 13.33 39.36
CA THR A 21 -9.17 13.57 38.89
C THR A 21 -9.18 13.39 37.37
N THR A 22 -9.08 14.51 36.69
CA THR A 22 -8.81 14.59 35.26
C THR A 22 -7.45 13.96 34.99
N ARG A 23 -7.43 12.77 34.42
CA ARG A 23 -6.24 12.18 33.81
C ARG A 23 -6.36 12.33 32.28
N SER A 24 -5.39 13.01 31.72
CA SER A 24 -5.18 13.16 30.29
C SER A 24 -4.77 11.81 29.65
N HIS A 25 -5.43 11.43 28.57
CA HIS A 25 -5.20 10.20 27.84
C HIS A 25 -4.50 10.49 26.52
N SER A 26 -3.57 9.65 26.12
CA SER A 26 -2.76 9.78 24.92
C SER A 26 -2.80 8.48 24.06
N TRP A 27 -2.71 8.61 22.74
CA TRP A 27 -2.93 7.52 21.75
C TRP A 27 -1.71 7.16 20.91
N PRO A 28 -1.57 5.90 20.42
CA PRO A 28 -0.58 5.53 19.44
C PRO A 28 -1.03 5.69 17.99
N MET A 29 -0.02 5.90 17.17
CA MET A 29 -0.12 5.80 15.73
C MET A 29 -0.66 4.44 15.29
N PHE A 30 -1.44 4.44 14.19
CA PHE A 30 -1.80 3.24 13.44
C PHE A 30 -0.64 2.24 13.45
N LYS A 31 -0.75 1.16 14.22
CA LYS A 31 0.03 -0.03 13.94
C LYS A 31 -0.46 -0.54 12.59
N GLN A 32 0.24 -0.17 11.50
CA GLN A 32 0.08 -0.82 10.22
C GLN A 32 0.66 -2.24 10.34
N GLN A 33 -0.11 -3.12 10.94
CA GLN A 33 0.15 -4.55 10.93
C GLN A 33 -0.75 -5.23 9.91
N LEU A 34 -0.47 -4.97 8.65
CA LEU A 34 -0.85 -5.81 7.51
C LEU A 34 0.41 -6.53 7.03
N VAL A 35 0.99 -7.36 7.92
CA VAL A 35 2.32 -7.94 7.68
C VAL A 35 2.31 -9.06 6.63
N LEU A 36 1.20 -9.73 6.39
CA LEU A 36 1.14 -10.85 5.43
C LEU A 36 0.63 -10.46 4.04
N LEU A 37 -0.18 -9.41 3.92
CA LEU A 37 -0.70 -8.94 2.64
C LEU A 37 0.00 -7.68 2.13
N ALA A 38 0.58 -6.87 3.02
CA ALA A 38 1.30 -5.64 2.65
C ALA A 38 2.68 -5.88 2.00
N ALA A 39 3.27 -7.06 2.12
CA ALA A 39 4.50 -7.40 1.39
C ALA A 39 4.30 -7.37 -0.14
N PHE A 40 3.07 -7.49 -0.63
CA PHE A 40 2.74 -7.43 -2.05
C PHE A 40 2.15 -6.06 -2.50
N ALA A 41 1.53 -5.29 -1.62
CA ALA A 41 0.76 -4.09 -2.00
C ALA A 41 1.52 -2.75 -1.96
N ALA A 42 2.70 -2.68 -1.40
CA ALA A 42 3.35 -1.41 -1.03
C ALA A 42 4.12 -0.68 -2.16
N LEU A 43 3.87 -0.94 -3.45
CA LEU A 43 4.63 -0.27 -4.53
C LEU A 43 3.84 0.06 -5.80
N ALA A 44 2.57 0.39 -5.71
CA ALA A 44 1.82 0.89 -6.86
C ALA A 44 1.56 2.41 -6.85
N SER A 45 2.10 3.17 -5.90
CA SER A 45 1.93 4.63 -5.86
C SER A 45 3.27 5.31 -5.59
N GLY A 46 3.99 5.66 -6.65
CA GLY A 46 5.15 6.54 -6.58
C GLY A 46 4.73 8.01 -6.67
N PRO A 47 5.37 8.90 -5.93
CA PRO A 47 5.12 10.34 -5.95
C PRO A 47 5.93 11.09 -7.02
N ALA A 48 5.48 12.24 -7.36
CA ALA A 48 5.92 13.05 -8.47
C ALA A 48 6.43 14.47 -8.14
N SER A 49 7.31 15.10 -8.92
CA SER A 49 8.26 16.17 -8.61
C SER A 49 7.90 17.61 -9.00
N ALA A 50 8.78 18.49 -8.53
CA ALA A 50 8.75 19.93 -8.43
C ALA A 50 9.21 20.70 -9.70
N PHE A 51 8.81 21.96 -9.82
CA PHE A 51 9.72 23.03 -10.21
C PHE A 51 9.38 24.39 -9.55
N THR A 52 10.43 25.18 -9.35
CA THR A 52 10.55 26.43 -8.62
C THR A 52 9.81 27.60 -9.25
N GLY A 53 9.21 28.45 -8.41
CA GLY A 53 8.95 29.83 -8.78
C GLY A 53 7.84 30.54 -7.99
N MET A 54 8.24 31.44 -7.12
CA MET A 54 7.48 32.52 -6.49
C MET A 54 6.50 32.19 -5.36
N ILE A 55 6.86 32.71 -4.22
CA ILE A 55 6.14 32.81 -2.96
C ILE A 55 4.75 33.43 -3.19
N ALA A 56 3.71 32.63 -3.09
CA ALA A 56 2.35 33.10 -2.89
C ALA A 56 1.77 32.41 -1.66
N ARG A 57 1.37 33.21 -0.67
CA ARG A 57 0.71 32.76 0.56
C ARG A 57 -0.55 31.98 0.21
N PRO A 58 -0.79 30.77 0.80
CA PRO A 58 -2.03 30.07 0.62
C PRO A 58 -3.15 30.83 1.37
N VAL A 59 -3.98 31.52 0.65
CA VAL A 59 -5.24 32.06 1.17
C VAL A 59 -6.33 31.09 0.73
N PHE A 60 -6.76 30.21 1.62
CA PHE A 60 -8.06 29.57 1.48
C PHE A 60 -9.12 30.65 1.68
N ARG A 61 -9.51 31.32 0.61
CA ARG A 61 -10.74 32.11 0.60
C ARG A 61 -11.89 31.16 0.31
N ASN A 62 -12.98 31.29 1.11
CA ASN A 62 -14.28 30.70 0.85
C ASN A 62 -14.58 30.69 -0.65
N MET A 63 -14.43 29.54 -1.29
CA MET A 63 -14.93 29.36 -2.66
C MET A 63 -16.43 29.08 -2.56
N PRO A 64 -17.27 29.79 -3.32
CA PRO A 64 -18.69 29.45 -3.42
C PRO A 64 -18.84 28.06 -4.04
N PRO A 65 -19.92 27.32 -3.72
CA PRO A 65 -20.16 26.01 -4.31
C PRO A 65 -20.16 26.14 -5.83
N ARG A 66 -19.27 25.40 -6.51
CA ARG A 66 -19.24 25.34 -7.97
C ARG A 66 -20.57 24.76 -8.45
N SER A 67 -21.37 25.59 -9.13
CA SER A 67 -22.51 25.11 -9.90
C SER A 67 -22.02 24.10 -10.93
N LEU A 68 -22.67 22.93 -10.98
CA LEU A 68 -22.55 21.95 -12.06
C LEU A 68 -22.94 22.56 -13.39
N GLN A 69 -22.04 23.26 -14.04
CA GLN A 69 -22.17 23.56 -15.46
C GLN A 69 -21.58 22.38 -16.22
N ALA A 70 -22.33 21.84 -17.16
CA ALA A 70 -21.88 20.85 -18.13
C ALA A 70 -20.57 21.33 -18.77
N SER A 71 -19.46 20.65 -18.46
CA SER A 71 -18.13 21.08 -18.82
C SER A 71 -17.76 20.48 -20.17
N THR A 72 -17.50 21.36 -21.12
CA THR A 72 -16.60 21.05 -22.24
C THR A 72 -15.32 20.38 -21.71
N THR A 73 -14.90 19.27 -22.32
CA THR A 73 -13.65 18.57 -22.09
C THR A 73 -12.50 19.56 -21.91
N SER A 74 -11.68 19.41 -20.88
CA SER A 74 -10.44 20.18 -20.77
C SER A 74 -9.58 19.87 -22.00
N GLU A 75 -9.41 20.84 -22.88
CA GLU A 75 -8.58 20.72 -24.11
C GLU A 75 -7.09 20.64 -23.74
N GLU A 76 -6.72 20.99 -22.53
CA GLU A 76 -5.32 21.07 -22.07
C GLU A 76 -4.79 19.70 -21.64
N LEU A 77 -3.61 19.33 -22.16
CA LEU A 77 -2.85 18.18 -21.70
C LEU A 77 -2.24 18.48 -20.32
N ILE A 78 -2.52 17.62 -19.37
CA ILE A 78 -1.85 17.69 -18.07
C ILE A 78 -0.43 17.16 -18.25
N PRO A 79 0.62 17.96 -17.94
CA PRO A 79 2.00 17.52 -18.09
C PRO A 79 2.30 16.25 -17.28
N ARG A 80 3.11 15.35 -17.84
CA ARG A 80 3.54 14.12 -17.13
C ARG A 80 4.22 14.45 -15.81
N GLU A 81 5.00 15.51 -15.75
CA GLU A 81 5.64 15.99 -14.53
C GLU A 81 4.63 16.33 -13.42
N VAL A 82 3.49 16.91 -13.77
CA VAL A 82 2.40 17.23 -12.82
C VAL A 82 1.75 15.97 -12.28
N LEU A 83 1.69 14.90 -13.07
CA LEU A 83 1.06 13.63 -12.68
C LEU A 83 2.03 12.67 -11.99
N PHE A 84 3.27 12.62 -12.46
CA PHE A 84 4.22 11.57 -12.09
C PHE A 84 5.53 12.08 -11.47
N GLY A 85 5.77 13.34 -11.44
CA GLY A 85 6.88 13.91 -10.77
C GLY A 85 6.77 13.78 -9.20
N ASN A 86 7.73 14.13 -8.24
CA ASN A 86 7.58 13.99 -6.76
C ASN A 86 6.54 14.98 -6.18
N PRO A 87 5.70 14.63 -5.19
CA PRO A 87 4.80 15.60 -4.57
C PRO A 87 5.60 16.75 -3.95
N GLU A 88 5.01 17.93 -3.92
CA GLU A 88 5.61 19.06 -3.19
C GLU A 88 5.58 18.82 -1.68
N TYR A 89 4.58 18.09 -1.19
CA TYR A 89 4.43 17.74 0.22
C TYR A 89 3.81 16.35 0.37
N ALA A 90 4.37 15.53 1.26
CA ALA A 90 3.82 14.21 1.57
C ALA A 90 4.10 13.77 3.01
N ALA A 91 3.37 12.74 3.45
CA ALA A 91 3.61 11.99 4.69
C ALA A 91 3.77 12.90 5.94
N PRO A 92 2.80 13.76 6.28
CA PRO A 92 2.90 14.57 7.50
C PRO A 92 2.84 13.69 8.75
N ALA A 93 3.79 13.90 9.66
CA ALA A 93 3.92 13.19 10.93
C ALA A 93 4.09 14.22 12.07
N ILE A 94 3.15 14.26 12.99
CA ILE A 94 3.22 15.12 14.20
C ILE A 94 4.15 14.47 15.21
N SER A 95 5.02 15.28 15.85
CA SER A 95 5.85 14.80 16.96
C SER A 95 4.97 14.37 18.15
N PRO A 96 5.39 13.36 18.93
CA PRO A 96 4.63 12.90 20.10
C PRO A 96 4.20 14.02 21.05
N ASP A 97 5.02 15.05 21.24
CA ASP A 97 4.71 16.22 22.11
C ASP A 97 3.79 17.26 21.44
N GLY A 98 3.35 17.04 20.20
CA GLY A 98 2.42 17.91 19.46
C GLY A 98 3.01 19.22 18.97
N LYS A 99 4.34 19.44 19.07
CA LYS A 99 4.95 20.74 18.75
C LYS A 99 5.50 20.86 17.34
N TYR A 100 5.89 19.74 16.73
CA TYR A 100 6.56 19.72 15.45
C TYR A 100 5.84 18.82 14.46
N LEU A 101 5.99 19.17 13.20
CA LEU A 101 5.53 18.41 12.06
C LEU A 101 6.76 17.99 11.22
N ALA A 102 6.94 16.69 11.00
CA ALA A 102 7.83 16.18 9.97
C ALA A 102 7.02 15.88 8.71
N PHE A 103 7.60 16.06 7.53
CA PHE A 103 6.97 15.75 6.26
C PHE A 103 8.03 15.60 5.17
N LEU A 104 7.64 14.98 4.06
CA LEU A 104 8.50 14.86 2.89
C LEU A 104 8.27 16.02 1.93
N LYS A 105 9.37 16.56 1.40
CA LYS A 105 9.39 17.63 0.41
C LYS A 105 10.65 17.47 -0.45
N PRO A 106 10.62 17.83 -1.75
CA PRO A 106 11.82 17.83 -2.56
C PRO A 106 12.87 18.84 -2.08
N ASP A 107 14.13 18.41 -2.01
CA ASP A 107 15.31 19.24 -1.88
C ASP A 107 16.22 18.90 -3.06
N ASP A 108 16.40 19.85 -3.97
CA ASP A 108 17.08 19.64 -5.24
C ASP A 108 16.50 18.47 -6.07
N GLY A 109 15.15 18.42 -6.17
CA GLY A 109 14.41 17.41 -6.93
C GLY A 109 14.25 16.05 -6.25
N VAL A 110 14.94 15.79 -5.13
CA VAL A 110 14.91 14.52 -4.40
C VAL A 110 14.12 14.67 -3.10
N LEU A 111 13.20 13.73 -2.81
CA LEU A 111 12.40 13.77 -1.58
C LEU A 111 13.28 13.61 -0.35
N ASN A 112 13.21 14.59 0.54
CA ASN A 112 13.90 14.64 1.81
C ASN A 112 12.93 14.93 2.96
N VAL A 113 13.36 14.68 4.18
CA VAL A 113 12.59 15.00 5.38
C VAL A 113 12.79 16.44 5.78
N PHE A 114 11.69 17.16 5.93
CA PHE A 114 11.63 18.49 6.48
C PHE A 114 10.92 18.48 7.82
N VAL A 115 11.25 19.45 8.67
CA VAL A 115 10.59 19.68 9.95
C VAL A 115 10.19 21.13 10.06
N ARG A 116 8.99 21.36 10.62
CA ARG A 116 8.40 22.66 10.90
C ARG A 116 7.83 22.65 12.31
N ARG A 117 7.90 23.76 13.04
CA ARG A 117 7.11 23.91 14.25
C ARG A 117 5.65 24.16 13.88
N ILE A 118 4.72 23.47 14.53
CA ILE A 118 3.28 23.66 14.26
C ILE A 118 2.88 25.10 14.61
N GLY A 119 2.19 25.75 13.66
CA GLY A 119 1.83 27.17 13.75
C GLY A 119 2.86 28.15 13.18
N GLU A 120 3.99 27.66 12.68
CA GLU A 120 5.00 28.45 11.97
C GLU A 120 5.09 28.03 10.50
N ASP A 121 5.56 28.93 9.61
CA ASP A 121 5.72 28.67 8.16
C ASP A 121 7.18 28.55 7.76
N VAL A 122 8.03 28.05 8.66
CA VAL A 122 9.47 27.90 8.40
C VAL A 122 9.85 26.43 8.31
N ASP A 123 10.13 25.96 7.09
CA ASP A 123 10.59 24.60 6.82
C ASP A 123 12.10 24.50 7.02
N ARG A 124 12.54 23.47 7.69
CA ARG A 124 13.95 23.12 7.81
C ARG A 124 14.20 21.70 7.30
N VAL A 125 15.09 21.60 6.33
CA VAL A 125 15.54 20.28 5.83
C VAL A 125 16.35 19.54 6.90
N VAL A 126 16.10 18.26 7.07
CA VAL A 126 16.76 17.41 8.08
C VAL A 126 17.66 16.37 7.40
N THR A 127 17.25 15.81 6.29
CA THR A 127 18.01 14.80 5.54
C THR A 127 18.55 15.37 4.23
N LYS A 128 19.52 14.69 3.61
CA LYS A 128 20.23 15.20 2.42
C LYS A 128 20.43 14.10 1.39
N ASP A 129 19.40 13.28 1.12
CA ASP A 129 19.49 12.32 0.02
C ASP A 129 19.54 13.06 -1.33
N ARG A 130 20.30 12.51 -2.28
CA ARG A 130 20.51 13.10 -3.61
C ARG A 130 20.23 12.11 -4.75
N VAL A 131 19.72 10.92 -4.44
CA VAL A 131 19.58 9.85 -5.43
C VAL A 131 18.16 9.32 -5.53
N ARG A 132 17.67 8.66 -4.49
CA ARG A 132 16.39 7.92 -4.54
C ARG A 132 15.22 8.59 -3.83
N GLY A 133 15.53 9.44 -2.86
CA GLY A 133 14.55 10.08 -1.99
C GLY A 133 14.04 9.18 -0.87
N ILE A 134 13.63 9.83 0.21
CA ILE A 134 13.00 9.19 1.37
C ILE A 134 11.51 9.09 1.09
N ARG A 135 10.89 7.94 1.40
CA ARG A 135 9.50 7.66 1.05
C ARG A 135 8.54 7.65 2.25
N GLY A 136 9.06 7.65 3.44
CA GLY A 136 8.27 7.68 4.65
C GLY A 136 9.12 8.07 5.85
N VAL A 137 8.52 8.74 6.81
CA VAL A 137 9.16 9.21 8.03
C VAL A 137 8.21 9.06 9.20
N SER A 138 8.76 8.76 10.37
CA SER A 138 8.03 8.79 11.64
C SER A 138 8.91 9.35 12.74
N TRP A 139 8.30 9.88 13.79
CA TRP A 139 9.01 10.23 15.00
C TRP A 139 9.29 9.00 15.87
N ALA A 140 10.40 8.98 16.55
CA ALA A 140 10.55 8.22 17.77
C ALA A 140 9.79 8.91 18.93
N GLU A 141 9.60 8.19 20.02
CA GLU A 141 8.77 8.68 21.13
C GLU A 141 9.43 9.80 21.95
N ASP A 142 10.73 10.04 21.72
CA ASP A 142 11.49 11.13 22.35
C ASP A 142 11.15 12.53 21.80
N SER A 143 10.31 12.64 20.78
CA SER A 143 9.94 13.88 20.08
C SER A 143 11.12 14.66 19.47
N LYS A 144 12.25 13.99 19.25
CA LYS A 144 13.48 14.59 18.70
C LYS A 144 14.03 13.80 17.53
N THR A 145 13.95 12.48 17.60
CA THR A 145 14.53 11.58 16.63
C THR A 145 13.51 11.23 15.56
N LEU A 146 13.91 11.39 14.30
CA LEU A 146 13.15 10.91 13.16
C LEU A 146 13.71 9.57 12.67
N LEU A 147 12.83 8.67 12.29
CA LEU A 147 13.12 7.33 11.82
C LEU A 147 12.60 7.17 10.39
N TYR A 148 13.41 6.64 9.49
CA TYR A 148 13.01 6.35 8.12
C TYR A 148 13.73 5.13 7.56
N ASN A 149 13.13 4.49 6.55
CA ASN A 149 13.75 3.37 5.85
C ASN A 149 14.27 3.81 4.49
N GLN A 150 15.40 3.26 4.06
CA GLN A 150 15.97 3.47 2.73
C GLN A 150 16.69 2.21 2.25
N ASP A 151 16.55 1.90 0.94
CA ASP A 151 17.25 0.84 0.22
C ASP A 151 18.36 1.42 -0.66
N LYS A 152 19.18 0.55 -1.23
CA LYS A 152 20.26 0.93 -2.13
C LYS A 152 19.96 0.45 -3.54
N GLY A 153 19.74 1.40 -4.47
CA GLY A 153 19.61 1.09 -5.89
C GLY A 153 18.38 0.25 -6.27
N GLY A 154 17.38 0.09 -5.38
CA GLY A 154 16.17 -0.70 -5.64
C GLY A 154 16.26 -2.16 -5.22
N ASP A 155 17.26 -2.55 -4.44
CA ASP A 155 17.48 -3.92 -3.97
C ASP A 155 16.52 -4.38 -2.86
N GLU A 156 15.72 -3.44 -2.33
CA GLU A 156 14.79 -3.64 -1.20
C GLU A 156 15.42 -4.16 0.11
N ASN A 157 16.73 -4.15 0.22
CA ASN A 157 17.42 -4.36 1.49
C ASN A 157 17.35 -3.05 2.29
N PHE A 158 16.15 -2.75 2.79
CA PHE A 158 15.92 -1.52 3.54
C PHE A 158 16.65 -1.52 4.86
N HIS A 159 17.44 -0.49 5.13
CA HIS A 159 17.98 -0.19 6.44
C HIS A 159 17.10 0.83 7.16
N LEU A 160 17.08 0.76 8.49
CA LEU A 160 16.45 1.75 9.35
C LEU A 160 17.46 2.83 9.70
N TYR A 161 17.13 4.07 9.41
CA TYR A 161 17.94 5.26 9.74
C TYR A 161 17.29 6.10 10.83
N ALA A 162 18.13 6.74 11.62
CA ALA A 162 17.73 7.74 12.62
C ALA A 162 18.46 9.07 12.39
N VAL A 163 17.77 10.18 12.66
CA VAL A 163 18.38 11.51 12.63
C VAL A 163 17.80 12.39 13.73
N ASP A 164 18.65 13.16 14.43
CA ASP A 164 18.19 14.15 15.40
C ASP A 164 17.59 15.34 14.64
N ALA A 165 16.28 15.44 14.71
CA ALA A 165 15.53 16.50 14.05
C ALA A 165 15.72 17.89 14.71
N MET A 166 16.25 17.97 15.92
CA MET A 166 16.42 19.24 16.63
C MET A 166 17.83 19.82 16.45
N ALA A 167 18.84 18.99 16.21
CA ALA A 167 20.21 19.42 16.01
C ALA A 167 20.42 19.92 14.58
N ALA A 168 20.88 21.16 14.43
CA ALA A 168 21.22 21.72 13.12
C ALA A 168 22.43 21.01 12.52
N GLY A 169 22.29 20.50 11.28
CA GLY A 169 23.37 19.80 10.59
C GLY A 169 23.60 18.37 11.07
N SER A 170 22.68 17.78 11.81
CA SER A 170 22.69 16.37 12.18
C SER A 170 22.80 15.50 10.94
N GLU A 171 23.63 14.48 10.99
CA GLU A 171 23.71 13.45 9.96
C GLU A 171 22.86 12.24 10.37
N ALA A 172 22.28 11.58 9.39
CA ALA A 172 21.51 10.37 9.63
C ALA A 172 22.46 9.20 9.96
N VAL A 173 22.06 8.41 10.94
CA VAL A 173 22.78 7.22 11.39
C VAL A 173 22.02 5.99 10.89
N ASP A 174 22.72 5.07 10.24
CA ASP A 174 22.21 3.74 9.91
C ASP A 174 22.13 2.90 11.19
N LEU A 175 20.91 2.58 11.64
CA LEU A 175 20.68 1.79 12.85
C LEU A 175 20.86 0.28 12.62
N THR A 176 20.87 -0.16 11.37
CA THR A 176 20.91 -1.58 10.98
C THR A 176 21.99 -1.85 9.93
N PRO A 177 23.26 -1.49 10.21
CA PRO A 177 24.34 -1.44 9.22
C PRO A 177 24.87 -2.84 8.88
N PHE A 178 24.02 -3.73 8.40
CA PHE A 178 24.36 -5.08 7.97
C PHE A 178 24.21 -5.21 6.46
N GLU A 179 25.30 -5.36 5.74
CA GLU A 179 25.27 -5.48 4.28
C GLU A 179 24.42 -6.67 3.81
N GLY A 180 23.51 -6.42 2.87
CA GLY A 180 22.61 -7.42 2.31
C GLY A 180 21.46 -7.86 3.25
N ALA A 181 21.40 -7.31 4.45
CA ALA A 181 20.28 -7.54 5.35
C ALA A 181 19.12 -6.55 5.08
N LYS A 182 17.93 -6.94 5.49
CA LYS A 182 16.71 -6.13 5.42
C LYS A 182 16.18 -5.88 6.83
N ALA A 183 15.86 -4.61 7.11
CA ALA A 183 15.16 -4.21 8.32
C ALA A 183 13.66 -3.98 8.02
N GLN A 184 12.80 -4.45 8.91
CA GLN A 184 11.34 -4.27 8.83
C GLN A 184 10.72 -4.23 10.23
N ASN A 185 9.40 -4.08 10.34
CA ASN A 185 8.65 -4.15 11.60
C ASN A 185 9.26 -3.28 12.72
N LYS A 186 9.47 -2.00 12.41
CA LYS A 186 9.88 -1.03 13.42
C LYS A 186 8.73 -0.79 14.41
N ILE A 187 8.99 -0.96 15.70
CA ILE A 187 8.04 -0.73 16.79
C ILE A 187 8.64 0.29 17.75
N THR A 188 7.85 1.29 18.13
CA THR A 188 8.17 2.28 19.16
C THR A 188 7.16 2.19 20.29
N ASN A 189 7.54 2.61 21.49
CA ASN A 189 6.65 2.59 22.65
C ASN A 189 6.83 3.86 23.50
N LYS A 190 5.71 4.50 23.87
CA LYS A 190 5.68 5.76 24.61
C LYS A 190 6.33 5.70 26.00
N ARG A 191 6.36 4.52 26.62
CA ARG A 191 7.00 4.31 27.93
C ARG A 191 8.52 4.16 27.82
N PHE A 192 9.01 3.84 26.60
CA PHE A 192 10.42 3.62 26.28
C PHE A 192 10.87 4.55 25.14
N PRO A 193 10.85 5.88 25.36
CA PRO A 193 10.99 6.86 24.28
C PRO A 193 12.38 6.85 23.60
N ASN A 194 13.38 6.25 24.24
CA ASN A 194 14.74 6.14 23.74
C ASN A 194 15.06 4.81 23.08
N GLU A 195 14.07 3.92 22.93
CA GLU A 195 14.26 2.59 22.41
C GLU A 195 13.39 2.34 21.18
N VAL A 196 13.90 1.52 20.26
CA VAL A 196 13.16 1.02 19.09
C VAL A 196 13.40 -0.46 18.97
N LEU A 197 12.34 -1.22 18.71
CA LEU A 197 12.46 -2.61 18.26
C LEU A 197 12.38 -2.64 16.73
N VAL A 198 13.24 -3.44 16.11
CA VAL A 198 13.30 -3.62 14.65
C VAL A 198 13.65 -5.06 14.31
N ALA A 199 12.93 -5.61 13.33
CA ALA A 199 13.21 -6.96 12.84
C ALA A 199 14.27 -6.92 11.74
N ILE A 200 15.33 -7.74 11.84
CA ILE A 200 16.45 -7.76 10.90
C ILE A 200 16.80 -9.21 10.54
N ASN A 201 17.01 -9.49 9.26
CA ASN A 201 17.38 -10.84 8.77
C ASN A 201 18.90 -11.04 8.59
N ASN A 202 19.71 -10.42 9.43
CA ASN A 202 21.17 -10.47 9.32
C ASN A 202 21.79 -11.83 9.74
N ARG A 203 21.15 -12.59 10.63
CA ARG A 203 21.60 -13.92 11.06
C ARG A 203 21.28 -14.99 10.01
N ASP A 204 20.06 -14.93 9.47
CA ASP A 204 19.55 -15.84 8.46
C ASP A 204 18.72 -15.01 7.45
N PRO A 205 19.07 -15.00 6.15
CA PRO A 205 18.34 -14.20 5.15
C PRO A 205 16.86 -14.55 5.03
N THR A 206 16.42 -15.72 5.53
CA THR A 206 15.03 -16.17 5.48
C THR A 206 14.22 -15.76 6.72
N GLN A 207 14.87 -15.30 7.80
CA GLN A 207 14.26 -15.11 9.11
C GLN A 207 14.59 -13.75 9.71
N PHE A 208 13.61 -13.09 10.26
CA PHE A 208 13.75 -11.80 10.92
C PHE A 208 13.76 -11.97 12.43
N ASP A 209 14.91 -11.71 13.05
CA ASP A 209 15.04 -11.61 14.49
C ASP A 209 14.71 -10.20 14.98
N MET A 210 14.14 -10.07 16.17
CA MET A 210 13.90 -8.75 16.77
C MET A 210 15.14 -8.25 17.51
N TYR A 211 15.55 -7.04 17.15
CA TYR A 211 16.62 -6.30 17.80
C TYR A 211 16.07 -5.07 18.51
N ARG A 212 16.66 -4.76 19.65
CA ARG A 212 16.42 -3.53 20.41
C ARG A 212 17.54 -2.54 20.14
N VAL A 213 17.19 -1.31 19.82
CA VAL A 213 18.11 -0.21 19.53
C VAL A 213 18.02 0.82 20.64
N ASP A 214 19.15 1.17 21.26
CA ASP A 214 19.32 2.33 22.14
C ASP A 214 19.59 3.57 21.27
N LEU A 215 18.58 4.43 21.08
CA LEU A 215 18.68 5.60 20.20
C LEU A 215 19.75 6.59 20.62
N PRO A 216 19.87 7.03 21.90
CA PRO A 216 20.93 7.90 22.35
C PRO A 216 22.33 7.38 22.04
N LYS A 217 22.57 6.08 22.25
CA LYS A 217 23.86 5.45 21.98
C LYS A 217 24.16 5.39 20.48
N ALA A 218 23.16 5.05 19.66
CA ALA A 218 23.31 5.01 18.21
C ALA A 218 23.62 6.40 17.66
N LEU A 219 22.87 7.43 18.08
CA LEU A 219 23.07 8.81 17.66
C LEU A 219 24.39 9.44 18.15
N ALA A 220 24.99 8.87 19.21
CA ALA A 220 26.33 9.22 19.67
C ALA A 220 27.46 8.58 18.80
N GLY A 221 27.12 7.84 17.75
CA GLY A 221 28.05 7.24 16.79
C GLY A 221 28.41 5.76 17.05
N ASP A 222 27.73 5.09 17.97
CA ASP A 222 27.92 3.66 18.25
C ASP A 222 26.68 2.85 17.85
N ALA A 223 26.34 2.86 16.55
CA ALA A 223 25.15 2.18 16.04
C ALA A 223 25.17 0.66 16.29
N LEU A 224 26.30 0.00 16.04
CA LEU A 224 26.44 -1.44 16.30
C LEU A 224 26.38 -1.79 17.79
N GLY A 225 27.02 -0.98 18.63
CA GLY A 225 26.94 -1.20 20.08
C GLY A 225 25.58 -0.86 20.69
N ALA A 226 24.74 -0.09 19.97
CA ALA A 226 23.38 0.23 20.37
C ALA A 226 22.40 -0.90 20.08
N LEU A 227 22.74 -1.83 19.20
CA LEU A 227 21.93 -2.98 18.83
C LEU A 227 22.11 -4.14 19.81
N THR A 228 21.01 -4.68 20.29
CA THR A 228 20.98 -5.90 21.11
C THR A 228 19.95 -6.86 20.53
N LEU A 229 20.29 -8.14 20.38
CA LEU A 229 19.30 -9.16 20.04
C LEU A 229 18.26 -9.24 21.17
N ASP A 230 17.01 -8.93 20.85
CA ASP A 230 15.91 -8.99 21.82
C ASP A 230 15.22 -10.36 21.80
N THR A 231 14.82 -10.81 20.62
CA THR A 231 14.12 -12.09 20.46
C THR A 231 14.57 -12.76 19.16
N GLU A 232 15.12 -13.96 19.27
CA GLU A 232 15.48 -14.79 18.12
C GLU A 232 14.22 -15.39 17.49
N ASN A 233 14.18 -15.45 16.15
CA ASN A 233 13.09 -16.09 15.41
C ASN A 233 13.19 -17.61 15.57
N PRO A 234 12.19 -18.27 16.19
CA PRO A 234 12.21 -19.72 16.40
C PRO A 234 11.93 -20.52 15.13
N GLY A 235 11.71 -19.85 14.01
CA GLY A 235 11.41 -20.43 12.70
C GLY A 235 10.01 -20.08 12.20
N GLY A 236 9.95 -19.56 10.96
CA GLY A 236 8.70 -19.26 10.25
C GLY A 236 7.92 -18.04 10.76
N VAL A 237 8.47 -17.22 11.64
CA VAL A 237 7.80 -15.99 12.11
C VAL A 237 7.86 -14.95 11.01
N VAL A 238 6.69 -14.42 10.65
CA VAL A 238 6.50 -13.39 9.63
C VAL A 238 6.01 -12.06 10.21
N GLY A 239 5.57 -12.05 11.46
CA GLY A 239 5.12 -10.87 12.18
C GLY A 239 5.41 -10.97 13.68
N TRP A 240 5.69 -9.82 14.30
CA TRP A 240 5.97 -9.68 15.72
C TRP A 240 5.07 -8.64 16.37
N GLY A 241 4.59 -8.91 17.56
CA GLY A 241 3.85 -7.98 18.40
C GLY A 241 4.46 -7.84 19.79
N THR A 242 4.20 -6.69 20.40
CA THR A 242 4.72 -6.31 21.71
C THR A 242 3.60 -6.06 22.70
N GLU A 243 3.88 -6.29 23.95
CA GLU A 243 3.05 -5.82 25.05
C GLU A 243 3.51 -4.42 25.47
N ASP A 244 2.56 -3.51 25.71
CA ASP A 244 2.86 -2.07 25.81
C ASP A 244 3.47 -1.65 27.16
N GLU A 245 3.19 -2.34 28.26
CA GLU A 245 3.69 -1.93 29.57
C GLU A 245 5.18 -2.23 29.76
N SER A 246 5.61 -3.40 29.29
CA SER A 246 6.99 -3.89 29.41
C SER A 246 7.82 -3.63 28.15
N PHE A 247 7.16 -3.34 27.02
CA PHE A 247 7.79 -3.26 25.70
C PHE A 247 8.52 -4.56 25.32
N GLU A 248 7.98 -5.69 25.75
CA GLU A 248 8.49 -7.03 25.43
C GLU A 248 7.82 -7.58 24.18
N VAL A 249 8.58 -8.29 23.36
CA VAL A 249 8.03 -9.07 22.24
C VAL A 249 7.27 -10.25 22.82
N ARG A 250 5.95 -10.26 22.72
CA ARG A 250 5.07 -11.29 23.33
C ARG A 250 4.12 -11.96 22.35
N GLU A 251 4.10 -11.52 21.09
CA GLU A 251 3.30 -12.11 20.02
C GLU A 251 4.20 -12.43 18.82
N ALA A 252 3.95 -13.57 18.19
CA ALA A 252 4.56 -14.00 16.93
C ALA A 252 3.52 -14.64 16.01
N LEU A 253 3.41 -14.12 14.79
CA LEU A 253 2.63 -14.76 13.73
C LEU A 253 3.56 -15.69 12.94
N VAL A 254 3.29 -16.99 13.00
CA VAL A 254 4.12 -18.05 12.40
C VAL A 254 3.39 -18.67 11.22
N ILE A 255 4.06 -18.83 10.09
CA ILE A 255 3.57 -19.66 8.97
C ILE A 255 4.21 -21.02 9.03
N ASN A 256 3.37 -22.05 8.99
CA ASN A 256 3.81 -23.44 8.86
C ASN A 256 4.00 -23.80 7.38
N PRO A 257 5.23 -24.04 6.92
CA PRO A 257 5.47 -24.34 5.51
C PRO A 257 4.90 -25.70 5.07
N ALA A 258 4.60 -26.62 6.00
CA ALA A 258 4.09 -27.94 5.63
C ALA A 258 2.63 -27.90 5.11
N ASP A 259 1.78 -27.05 5.72
CA ASP A 259 0.37 -27.01 5.41
C ASP A 259 -0.15 -25.59 5.09
N SER A 260 0.72 -24.57 5.12
CA SER A 260 0.40 -23.15 4.92
C SER A 260 -0.62 -22.61 5.94
N SER A 261 -0.75 -23.24 7.10
CA SER A 261 -1.49 -22.66 8.22
C SER A 261 -0.71 -21.50 8.82
N SER A 262 -1.41 -20.51 9.37
CA SER A 262 -0.81 -19.45 10.17
C SER A 262 -1.23 -19.57 11.62
N THR A 263 -0.27 -19.41 12.54
CA THR A 263 -0.50 -19.57 13.98
C THR A 263 -0.06 -18.31 14.71
N VAL A 264 -0.97 -17.72 15.48
CA VAL A 264 -0.61 -16.72 16.47
C VAL A 264 -0.06 -17.43 17.69
N LYS A 265 1.22 -17.19 17.99
CA LYS A 265 1.89 -17.65 19.20
C LYS A 265 2.06 -16.49 20.16
N ILE A 266 1.89 -16.75 21.44
CA ILE A 266 2.10 -15.76 22.51
C ILE A 266 2.95 -16.34 23.63
N ARG A 267 3.56 -15.47 24.42
CA ARG A 267 4.27 -15.82 25.67
C ARG A 267 3.92 -14.82 26.77
N ASP A 268 3.99 -15.29 28.01
CA ASP A 268 3.56 -14.48 29.16
C ASP A 268 4.61 -13.45 29.61
N SER A 269 5.88 -13.64 29.22
CA SER A 269 6.99 -12.70 29.42
C SER A 269 8.08 -12.95 28.37
N LYS A 270 9.06 -12.09 28.30
CA LYS A 270 10.21 -12.21 27.38
C LYS A 270 10.95 -13.55 27.53
N GLU A 271 11.10 -14.04 28.74
CA GLU A 271 11.76 -15.31 29.07
C GLU A 271 10.79 -16.52 29.04
N GLY A 272 9.50 -16.26 28.80
CA GLY A 272 8.47 -17.27 28.79
C GLY A 272 8.51 -18.14 27.53
N GLU A 273 8.02 -19.36 27.66
CA GLU A 273 7.88 -20.29 26.54
C GLU A 273 6.78 -19.84 25.58
N TRP A 274 7.04 -19.97 24.27
CA TRP A 274 6.04 -19.73 23.24
C TRP A 274 4.96 -20.81 23.28
N ARG A 275 3.70 -20.39 23.33
CA ARG A 275 2.53 -21.26 23.19
C ARG A 275 1.64 -20.80 22.05
N GLU A 276 0.93 -21.72 21.45
CA GLU A 276 -0.07 -21.41 20.43
C GLU A 276 -1.30 -20.79 21.11
N LEU A 277 -1.75 -19.65 20.58
CA LEU A 277 -3.04 -19.07 20.94
C LEU A 277 -4.12 -19.62 19.99
N ILE A 278 -3.93 -19.43 18.70
CA ILE A 278 -4.90 -19.85 17.68
C ILE A 278 -4.19 -20.17 16.38
N THR A 279 -4.64 -21.21 15.68
CA THR A 279 -4.18 -21.59 14.35
C THR A 279 -5.28 -21.37 13.31
N PHE A 280 -4.95 -20.69 12.23
CA PHE A 280 -5.79 -20.50 11.05
C PHE A 280 -5.34 -21.51 10.00
N PRO A 281 -6.13 -22.57 9.71
CA PRO A 281 -5.85 -23.47 8.61
C PRO A 281 -5.74 -22.75 7.27
N TYR A 282 -5.10 -23.36 6.28
CA TYR A 282 -5.14 -22.83 4.91
C TYR A 282 -6.57 -22.55 4.47
N GLY A 283 -6.81 -21.37 3.92
CA GLY A 283 -8.14 -20.88 3.56
C GLY A 283 -8.83 -20.06 4.63
N GLU A 284 -8.31 -20.00 5.84
CA GLU A 284 -8.74 -19.05 6.89
C GLU A 284 -7.74 -17.89 6.98
N GLU A 285 -8.25 -16.71 7.28
CA GLU A 285 -7.44 -15.51 7.51
C GLU A 285 -7.55 -15.08 8.97
N GLY A 286 -6.43 -14.66 9.57
CA GLY A 286 -6.47 -14.07 10.89
C GLY A 286 -5.14 -13.56 11.39
N GLN A 287 -5.22 -12.61 12.32
CA GLN A 287 -4.08 -12.00 12.99
C GLN A 287 -4.49 -11.37 14.31
N MET A 288 -3.57 -11.30 15.23
CA MET A 288 -3.77 -10.52 16.45
C MET A 288 -3.55 -9.03 16.18
N ILE A 289 -4.42 -8.19 16.75
CA ILE A 289 -4.32 -6.73 16.62
C ILE A 289 -3.56 -6.14 17.81
N ASP A 290 -3.95 -6.52 19.04
CA ASP A 290 -3.28 -6.05 20.25
C ASP A 290 -3.70 -6.91 21.45
N PHE A 291 -2.91 -6.84 22.54
CA PHE A 291 -3.33 -7.28 23.86
C PHE A 291 -4.33 -6.28 24.45
N CYS A 292 -5.35 -6.78 25.17
CA CYS A 292 -6.24 -5.90 25.92
C CYS A 292 -5.61 -5.51 27.26
N ALA A 293 -5.98 -4.33 27.76
CA ALA A 293 -5.48 -3.82 29.05
C ALA A 293 -5.88 -4.66 30.27
N ASP A 294 -6.85 -5.58 30.12
CA ASP A 294 -7.25 -6.52 31.19
C ASP A 294 -6.20 -7.61 31.45
N GLY A 295 -5.16 -7.76 30.59
CA GLY A 295 -4.12 -8.78 30.68
C GLY A 295 -4.59 -10.21 30.45
N GLU A 296 -5.88 -10.42 30.15
CA GLU A 296 -6.50 -11.74 29.99
C GLU A 296 -7.13 -11.94 28.60
N SER A 297 -7.17 -10.90 27.79
CA SER A 297 -7.81 -10.90 26.46
C SER A 297 -6.90 -10.31 25.41
N ALA A 298 -7.19 -10.63 24.13
CA ALA A 298 -6.60 -10.00 22.96
C ALA A 298 -7.70 -9.61 21.95
N LEU A 299 -7.38 -8.66 21.11
CA LEU A 299 -8.14 -8.32 19.91
C LEU A 299 -7.62 -9.11 18.72
N LEU A 300 -8.50 -9.78 18.02
CA LEU A 300 -8.16 -10.68 16.93
C LEU A 300 -9.05 -10.40 15.70
N LEU A 301 -8.46 -10.31 14.53
CA LEU A 301 -9.18 -10.47 13.27
C LEU A 301 -9.23 -11.95 12.90
N SER A 302 -10.40 -12.47 12.48
CA SER A 302 -10.55 -13.88 12.14
C SER A 302 -11.70 -14.11 11.17
N THR A 303 -11.48 -15.04 10.21
CA THR A 303 -12.54 -15.61 9.34
C THR A 303 -13.06 -16.96 9.84
N ILE A 304 -12.53 -17.52 10.94
CA ILE A 304 -12.97 -18.84 11.44
C ILE A 304 -14.48 -18.81 11.70
N GLY A 305 -15.21 -19.71 11.03
CA GLY A 305 -16.66 -19.78 11.09
C GLY A 305 -17.43 -18.65 10.38
N ARG A 306 -16.72 -17.84 9.56
CA ARG A 306 -17.27 -16.69 8.83
C ARG A 306 -16.71 -16.61 7.42
N GLU A 307 -17.36 -15.83 6.55
CA GLU A 307 -16.87 -15.53 5.20
C GLU A 307 -15.82 -14.42 5.23
N THR A 308 -16.06 -13.37 6.01
CA THR A 308 -15.23 -12.17 6.12
C THR A 308 -14.57 -12.11 7.49
N THR A 309 -13.47 -11.34 7.61
CA THR A 309 -12.87 -11.12 8.93
C THR A 309 -13.81 -10.33 9.82
N ALA A 310 -13.99 -10.83 11.05
CA ALA A 310 -14.58 -10.08 12.15
C ALA A 310 -13.49 -9.64 13.13
N LEU A 311 -13.73 -8.52 13.82
CA LEU A 311 -12.94 -8.12 14.99
C LEU A 311 -13.53 -8.79 16.23
N LEU A 312 -12.72 -9.59 16.89
CA LEU A 312 -13.09 -10.40 18.03
C LEU A 312 -12.28 -9.99 19.27
N LYS A 313 -12.90 -10.03 20.46
CA LYS A 313 -12.20 -10.11 21.73
C LYS A 313 -12.13 -11.57 22.14
N VAL A 314 -10.92 -12.09 22.34
CA VAL A 314 -10.68 -13.51 22.67
C VAL A 314 -9.96 -13.65 24.02
N ASP A 315 -10.18 -14.76 24.68
CA ASP A 315 -9.45 -15.12 25.91
C ASP A 315 -8.03 -15.59 25.59
N LEU A 316 -7.03 -15.05 26.25
CA LEU A 316 -5.61 -15.40 25.99
C LEU A 316 -5.24 -16.83 26.37
N LYS A 317 -6.00 -17.53 27.22
CA LYS A 317 -5.68 -18.90 27.66
C LYS A 317 -6.36 -19.96 26.79
N THR A 318 -7.62 -19.68 26.37
CA THR A 318 -8.45 -20.67 25.68
C THR A 318 -8.69 -20.35 24.22
N ALA A 319 -8.38 -19.13 23.77
CA ALA A 319 -8.75 -18.55 22.48
C ALA A 319 -10.28 -18.49 22.23
N GLU A 320 -11.09 -18.76 23.26
CA GLU A 320 -12.55 -18.64 23.13
C GLU A 320 -12.95 -17.18 22.87
N THR A 321 -13.85 -16.97 21.92
CA THR A 321 -14.40 -15.66 21.62
C THR A 321 -15.27 -15.19 22.78
N LYS A 322 -14.84 -14.14 23.48
CA LYS A 322 -15.63 -13.46 24.52
C LYS A 322 -16.68 -12.54 23.91
N GLU A 323 -16.33 -11.90 22.78
CA GLU A 323 -17.16 -10.90 22.12
C GLU A 323 -16.85 -10.81 20.61
N VAL A 324 -17.89 -10.60 19.80
CA VAL A 324 -17.77 -10.17 18.41
C VAL A 324 -18.01 -8.67 18.37
N ILE A 325 -16.95 -7.90 18.19
CA ILE A 325 -17.00 -6.42 18.27
C ILE A 325 -17.56 -5.84 16.98
N ALA A 326 -17.08 -6.32 15.83
CA ALA A 326 -17.50 -5.82 14.51
C ALA A 326 -17.39 -6.91 13.44
N ALA A 327 -18.33 -6.92 12.51
CA ALA A 327 -18.32 -7.78 11.32
C ALA A 327 -19.27 -7.23 10.25
N GLN A 328 -18.95 -7.48 8.98
CA GLN A 328 -19.87 -7.32 7.84
C GLN A 328 -19.82 -8.57 6.97
N ASP A 329 -20.91 -8.85 6.23
CA ASP A 329 -21.03 -10.08 5.44
C ASP A 329 -20.32 -9.99 4.08
N ASN A 330 -20.07 -8.78 3.57
CA ASN A 330 -19.61 -8.52 2.21
C ASN A 330 -18.15 -8.06 2.10
N CYS A 331 -17.53 -7.63 3.20
CA CYS A 331 -16.12 -7.27 3.22
C CYS A 331 -15.47 -7.46 4.60
N ASN A 332 -14.18 -7.60 4.60
CA ASN A 332 -13.35 -7.73 5.78
C ASN A 332 -13.33 -6.44 6.61
N VAL A 333 -13.22 -6.58 7.93
CA VAL A 333 -12.82 -5.46 8.79
C VAL A 333 -11.44 -4.97 8.31
N GLY A 334 -11.34 -3.67 8.01
CA GLY A 334 -10.12 -3.01 7.56
C GLY A 334 -9.32 -2.43 8.72
N GLY A 335 -9.49 -1.15 9.02
CA GLY A 335 -8.80 -0.48 10.15
C GLY A 335 -9.58 -0.62 11.45
N VAL A 336 -8.85 -0.63 12.56
CA VAL A 336 -9.40 -0.61 13.93
C VAL A 336 -8.89 0.64 14.63
N PHE A 337 -9.80 1.41 15.22
CA PHE A 337 -9.48 2.57 16.05
C PHE A 337 -9.48 2.13 17.51
N LEU A 338 -8.30 2.20 18.12
CA LEU A 338 -8.10 1.81 19.53
C LEU A 338 -7.87 3.02 20.43
N ASP A 339 -8.26 2.91 21.66
CA ASP A 339 -7.72 3.73 22.74
C ASP A 339 -6.36 3.18 23.16
N ASP A 340 -5.36 4.05 23.27
CA ASP A 340 -3.97 3.67 23.53
C ASP A 340 -3.72 3.07 24.88
N ASP A 341 -4.37 3.61 25.88
CA ASP A 341 -4.17 3.26 27.27
C ASP A 341 -5.10 2.12 27.68
N THR A 342 -6.37 2.21 27.28
CA THR A 342 -7.40 1.23 27.67
C THR A 342 -7.52 0.06 26.70
N LYS A 343 -6.98 0.20 25.47
CA LYS A 343 -7.15 -0.76 24.37
C LYS A 343 -8.62 -1.02 24.01
N GLU A 344 -9.53 -0.11 24.41
CA GLU A 344 -10.91 -0.17 23.99
C GLU A 344 -11.04 0.14 22.50
N VAL A 345 -11.91 -0.57 21.81
CA VAL A 345 -12.18 -0.35 20.39
C VAL A 345 -13.14 0.83 20.26
N LYS A 346 -12.68 1.94 19.69
CA LYS A 346 -13.48 3.15 19.45
C LYS A 346 -14.26 3.12 18.15
N GLY A 347 -13.82 2.27 17.22
CA GLY A 347 -14.48 2.10 15.93
C GLY A 347 -13.68 1.22 15.01
N VAL A 348 -14.29 0.91 13.88
CA VAL A 348 -13.69 0.11 12.80
C VAL A 348 -13.96 0.75 11.44
N SER A 349 -13.22 0.32 10.44
CA SER A 349 -13.50 0.69 9.05
C SER A 349 -13.72 -0.54 8.19
N PHE A 350 -14.53 -0.36 7.15
CA PHE A 350 -14.83 -1.33 6.11
C PHE A 350 -14.61 -0.68 4.75
N ASN A 351 -14.22 -1.45 3.76
CA ASN A 351 -14.07 -0.92 2.41
C ASN A 351 -14.52 -1.97 1.39
N TYR A 352 -15.83 -2.01 1.11
CA TYR A 352 -16.32 -2.83 0.01
C TYR A 352 -16.00 -2.19 -1.34
N ALA A 353 -16.52 -0.99 -1.58
CA ALA A 353 -16.21 -0.16 -2.74
C ALA A 353 -15.74 1.24 -2.33
N ARG A 354 -16.27 1.74 -1.24
CA ARG A 354 -15.94 3.02 -0.62
C ARG A 354 -15.62 2.79 0.85
N LEU A 355 -14.84 3.67 1.43
CA LEU A 355 -14.49 3.62 2.83
C LEU A 355 -15.68 3.99 3.72
N GLU A 356 -16.10 3.06 4.54
CA GLU A 356 -17.16 3.20 5.54
C GLU A 356 -16.58 3.01 6.94
N ARG A 357 -17.21 3.59 7.96
CA ARG A 357 -16.78 3.47 9.36
C ARG A 357 -17.97 3.21 10.26
N GLU A 358 -17.73 2.36 11.26
CA GLU A 358 -18.61 2.14 12.38
C GLU A 358 -17.90 2.65 13.64
N PHE A 359 -18.57 3.52 14.39
CA PHE A 359 -18.01 4.14 15.60
C PHE A 359 -18.72 3.62 16.84
N PHE A 360 -17.94 3.25 17.83
CA PHE A 360 -18.39 2.83 19.17
C PHE A 360 -18.16 3.92 20.22
N ASP A 361 -17.36 4.91 19.90
CA ASP A 361 -17.05 6.09 20.71
C ASP A 361 -17.73 7.32 20.08
N ASP A 362 -18.58 7.98 20.86
CA ASP A 362 -19.37 9.14 20.40
C ASP A 362 -18.49 10.37 20.11
N ASP A 363 -17.39 10.55 20.86
CA ASP A 363 -16.46 11.67 20.66
C ASP A 363 -15.69 11.51 19.34
N LEU A 364 -15.19 10.31 19.06
CA LEU A 364 -14.52 10.02 17.79
C LEU A 364 -15.49 10.18 16.61
N LYS A 365 -16.74 9.72 16.76
CA LYS A 365 -17.77 9.91 15.75
C LYS A 365 -18.00 11.38 15.47
N ALA A 366 -18.18 12.19 16.51
CA ALA A 366 -18.39 13.64 16.39
C ALA A 366 -17.20 14.34 15.73
N ASP A 367 -15.96 13.88 15.96
CA ASP A 367 -14.77 14.38 15.30
C ASP A 367 -14.79 14.10 13.80
N PHE A 368 -15.13 12.87 13.38
CA PHE A 368 -15.23 12.52 11.95
C PHE A 368 -16.39 13.25 11.26
N GLU A 369 -17.53 13.43 11.93
CA GLU A 369 -18.65 14.23 11.40
C GLU A 369 -18.22 15.70 11.22
N LYS A 370 -17.46 16.25 12.18
CA LYS A 370 -16.94 17.62 12.09
C LYS A 370 -15.89 17.78 11.00
N LEU A 371 -15.01 16.80 10.82
CA LEU A 371 -14.03 16.77 9.75
C LEU A 371 -14.71 16.69 8.37
N ALA A 372 -15.78 15.93 8.24
CA ALA A 372 -16.58 15.87 7.01
C ALA A 372 -17.32 17.19 6.71
N GLU A 373 -17.77 17.92 7.76
CA GLU A 373 -18.37 19.24 7.63
C GLU A 373 -17.37 20.32 7.17
N LEU A 374 -16.16 20.30 7.76
CA LEU A 374 -15.15 21.34 7.56
C LEU A 374 -14.26 21.09 6.33
N GLY A 375 -14.12 19.85 5.92
CA GLY A 375 -13.27 19.44 4.80
C GLY A 375 -13.92 19.57 3.43
N PRO A 376 -13.21 19.23 2.35
CA PRO A 376 -13.75 19.21 0.99
C PRO A 376 -14.90 18.20 0.86
N SER A 377 -15.91 18.58 0.08
CA SER A 377 -17.03 17.66 -0.23
C SER A 377 -16.55 16.43 -1.02
N ASN A 378 -17.17 15.28 -0.81
CA ASN A 378 -16.87 13.99 -1.46
C ASN A 378 -15.43 13.50 -1.18
N ALA A 379 -14.83 13.90 -0.06
CA ALA A 379 -13.51 13.41 0.34
C ALA A 379 -13.61 12.25 1.33
N GLU A 380 -12.75 11.26 1.16
CA GLU A 380 -12.46 10.29 2.20
C GLU A 380 -11.47 10.90 3.18
N VAL A 381 -11.88 10.99 4.45
CA VAL A 381 -11.07 11.57 5.53
C VAL A 381 -10.23 10.47 6.16
N SER A 382 -8.95 10.72 6.40
CA SER A 382 -8.10 9.82 7.18
C SER A 382 -7.22 10.62 8.14
N ILE A 383 -6.90 10.02 9.28
CA ILE A 383 -5.96 10.57 10.23
C ILE A 383 -4.58 10.08 9.82
N ALA A 384 -3.72 11.00 9.37
CA ALA A 384 -2.35 10.69 8.96
C ALA A 384 -1.42 10.53 10.16
N SER A 385 -1.62 11.34 11.21
CA SER A 385 -0.82 11.34 12.43
C SER A 385 -1.53 12.07 13.55
N LYS A 386 -1.19 11.77 14.81
CA LYS A 386 -1.70 12.46 16.01
C LYS A 386 -0.57 12.79 16.97
N SER A 387 -0.75 13.82 17.81
CA SER A 387 0.04 14.01 19.03
C SER A 387 -0.32 12.95 20.09
N ARG A 388 0.55 12.72 21.05
CA ARG A 388 0.32 11.73 22.13
C ARG A 388 -0.85 12.07 23.04
N ASP A 389 -1.13 13.36 23.23
CA ASP A 389 -2.28 13.81 24.00
C ASP A 389 -3.58 13.88 23.18
N GLU A 390 -3.53 13.42 21.92
CA GLU A 390 -4.62 13.36 20.94
C GLU A 390 -5.28 14.68 20.56
N LYS A 391 -4.75 15.79 21.03
CA LYS A 391 -5.38 17.08 20.78
C LYS A 391 -5.08 17.66 19.41
N THR A 392 -3.99 17.21 18.79
CA THR A 392 -3.55 17.72 17.49
C THR A 392 -3.46 16.56 16.49
N TRP A 393 -4.27 16.61 15.43
CA TRP A 393 -4.28 15.60 14.37
C TRP A 393 -3.82 16.20 13.05
N ALA A 394 -2.93 15.53 12.35
CA ALA A 394 -2.76 15.74 10.91
C ALA A 394 -3.77 14.86 10.19
N VAL A 395 -4.67 15.48 9.45
CA VAL A 395 -5.71 14.77 8.69
C VAL A 395 -5.48 14.95 7.21
N SER A 396 -5.90 13.94 6.43
CA SER A 396 -5.87 13.97 4.98
C SER A 396 -7.27 13.83 4.40
N PHE A 397 -7.52 14.57 3.33
CA PHE A 397 -8.75 14.52 2.55
C PHE A 397 -8.39 14.01 1.16
N ARG A 398 -8.81 12.79 0.84
CA ARG A 398 -8.59 12.15 -0.46
C ARG A 398 -9.86 12.23 -1.30
N ARG A 399 -9.76 12.79 -2.50
CA ARG A 399 -10.81 12.80 -3.51
C ARG A 399 -10.39 11.94 -4.70
N ASP A 400 -11.28 11.77 -5.66
CA ASP A 400 -11.00 11.09 -6.93
C ASP A 400 -10.52 12.07 -8.02
N ASP A 401 -10.83 13.36 -7.86
CA ASP A 401 -10.69 14.40 -8.88
C ASP A 401 -9.67 15.50 -8.50
N GLY A 402 -8.71 15.20 -7.65
CA GLY A 402 -7.68 16.18 -7.25
C GLY A 402 -6.66 15.63 -6.28
N PRO A 403 -5.61 16.43 -6.00
CA PRO A 403 -4.56 16.06 -5.06
C PRO A 403 -5.10 15.90 -3.63
N THR A 404 -4.37 15.14 -2.83
CA THR A 404 -4.68 15.02 -1.39
C THR A 404 -4.42 16.34 -0.68
N GLU A 405 -5.40 16.79 0.09
CA GLU A 405 -5.31 17.97 0.95
C GLU A 405 -5.03 17.54 2.39
N TYR A 406 -4.14 18.24 3.07
CA TYR A 406 -3.79 17.98 4.46
C TYR A 406 -4.14 19.18 5.34
N ALA A 407 -4.56 18.90 6.57
CA ALA A 407 -4.89 19.92 7.55
C ALA A 407 -4.48 19.48 8.96
N ILE A 408 -4.33 20.45 9.85
CA ILE A 408 -4.23 20.23 11.29
C ILE A 408 -5.62 20.40 11.90
N TYR A 409 -6.08 19.39 12.59
CA TYR A 409 -7.31 19.41 13.37
C TYR A 409 -6.99 19.51 14.85
N ASP A 410 -7.50 20.56 15.48
CA ASP A 410 -7.46 20.71 16.95
C ASP A 410 -8.71 20.05 17.53
N GLN A 411 -8.50 18.91 18.18
CA GLN A 411 -9.58 18.09 18.73
C GLN A 411 -10.34 18.81 19.86
N THR A 412 -9.67 19.69 20.61
CA THR A 412 -10.27 20.40 21.74
C THR A 412 -11.22 21.51 21.26
N SER A 413 -10.79 22.30 20.30
CA SER A 413 -11.60 23.40 19.73
C SER A 413 -12.47 22.96 18.55
N LYS A 414 -12.34 21.72 18.09
CA LYS A 414 -12.99 21.18 16.89
C LYS A 414 -12.76 22.05 15.65
N SER A 415 -11.55 22.63 15.54
CA SER A 415 -11.19 23.54 14.45
C SER A 415 -10.20 22.88 13.48
N LEU A 416 -10.34 23.21 12.19
CA LEU A 416 -9.50 22.71 11.11
C LEU A 416 -8.66 23.86 10.54
N SER A 417 -7.35 23.70 10.52
CA SER A 417 -6.40 24.63 9.92
C SER A 417 -5.73 23.99 8.70
N PRO A 418 -5.85 24.59 7.50
CA PRO A 418 -5.18 24.06 6.32
C PRO A 418 -3.67 23.93 6.52
N LEU A 419 -3.08 22.82 6.09
CA LEU A 419 -1.64 22.57 6.20
C LEU A 419 -0.93 22.74 4.86
N PHE A 420 -1.19 21.83 3.93
CA PHE A 420 -0.69 21.87 2.55
C PHE A 420 -1.47 20.93 1.64
N VAL A 421 -1.28 21.09 0.35
CA VAL A 421 -1.77 20.19 -0.71
C VAL A 421 -0.60 19.34 -1.20
N SER A 422 -0.81 18.06 -1.43
CA SER A 422 0.29 17.17 -1.86
C SER A 422 1.00 17.64 -3.14
N SER A 423 0.23 18.10 -4.11
CA SER A 423 0.72 18.61 -5.40
C SER A 423 -0.08 19.83 -5.82
N PRO A 424 0.25 21.04 -5.34
CA PRO A 424 -0.47 22.28 -5.66
C PRO A 424 -0.56 22.56 -7.17
N SER A 425 0.43 22.15 -7.95
CA SER A 425 0.42 22.26 -9.42
C SER A 425 -0.79 21.58 -10.06
N GLN A 426 -1.29 20.50 -9.45
CA GLN A 426 -2.48 19.78 -9.93
C GLN A 426 -3.79 20.60 -9.79
N LEU A 427 -3.84 21.58 -8.88
CA LEU A 427 -5.04 22.41 -8.67
C LEU A 427 -5.41 23.26 -9.91
N SER A 428 -4.46 23.47 -10.82
CA SER A 428 -4.69 24.21 -12.07
C SER A 428 -5.41 23.39 -13.13
N TYR A 429 -5.55 22.09 -12.95
CA TYR A 429 -6.13 21.17 -13.92
C TYR A 429 -7.47 20.62 -13.46
N LYS A 430 -8.27 20.20 -14.43
CA LYS A 430 -9.51 19.48 -14.17
C LYS A 430 -9.28 17.99 -14.39
N PHE A 431 -9.57 17.21 -13.37
CA PHE A 431 -9.46 15.76 -13.39
C PHE A 431 -10.81 15.08 -13.66
N ALA A 432 -10.75 13.84 -14.14
CA ALA A 432 -11.91 13.02 -14.39
C ALA A 432 -12.45 12.41 -13.10
N PRO A 433 -13.77 12.28 -12.92
CA PRO A 433 -14.32 11.56 -11.78
C PRO A 433 -14.06 10.05 -11.91
N MET A 434 -13.90 9.39 -10.75
CA MET A 434 -13.85 7.95 -10.65
C MET A 434 -15.18 7.43 -10.09
N SER A 435 -15.80 6.51 -10.82
CA SER A 435 -17.02 5.81 -10.38
C SER A 435 -16.68 4.38 -9.94
N ASP A 436 -17.23 3.93 -8.83
CA ASP A 436 -17.28 2.51 -8.51
C ASP A 436 -18.40 1.84 -9.31
N VAL A 437 -18.09 0.69 -9.90
CA VAL A 437 -19.02 -0.07 -10.74
C VAL A 437 -19.04 -1.54 -10.30
N ARG A 438 -20.14 -2.23 -10.58
CA ARG A 438 -20.32 -3.66 -10.34
C ARG A 438 -20.37 -4.38 -11.67
N ILE A 439 -19.53 -5.38 -11.82
CA ILE A 439 -19.43 -6.20 -13.02
C ILE A 439 -19.78 -7.63 -12.65
N VAL A 440 -20.67 -8.25 -13.38
CA VAL A 440 -21.01 -9.66 -13.19
C VAL A 440 -20.19 -10.51 -14.16
N ALA A 441 -19.27 -11.30 -13.65
CA ALA A 441 -18.48 -12.23 -14.43
C ALA A 441 -19.38 -13.34 -15.04
N ARG A 442 -18.88 -14.03 -16.07
CA ARG A 442 -19.61 -15.07 -16.82
C ARG A 442 -20.15 -16.22 -15.96
N ASP A 443 -19.57 -16.45 -14.79
CA ASP A 443 -20.01 -17.46 -13.82
C ASP A 443 -20.91 -16.90 -12.70
N GLY A 444 -21.29 -15.62 -12.81
CA GLY A 444 -22.19 -14.94 -11.87
C GLY A 444 -21.49 -14.29 -10.67
N LEU A 445 -20.16 -14.32 -10.60
CA LEU A 445 -19.41 -13.62 -9.54
C LEU A 445 -19.49 -12.10 -9.75
N GLU A 446 -19.88 -11.36 -8.71
CA GLU A 446 -19.83 -9.89 -8.74
C GLU A 446 -18.40 -9.41 -8.46
N LEU A 447 -17.91 -8.50 -9.30
CA LEU A 447 -16.60 -7.86 -9.21
C LEU A 447 -16.79 -6.37 -8.92
N VAL A 448 -16.08 -5.85 -7.94
CA VAL A 448 -15.98 -4.41 -7.70
C VAL A 448 -14.90 -3.85 -8.62
N ALA A 449 -15.23 -2.81 -9.37
CA ALA A 449 -14.28 -2.15 -10.26
C ALA A 449 -14.41 -0.63 -10.18
N TYR A 450 -13.40 0.08 -10.67
CA TYR A 450 -13.37 1.54 -10.70
C TYR A 450 -13.14 2.02 -12.14
N LEU A 451 -14.00 2.92 -12.56
CA LEU A 451 -13.97 3.51 -13.91
C LEU A 451 -13.64 5.00 -13.82
N THR A 452 -12.55 5.40 -14.48
CA THR A 452 -12.15 6.80 -14.62
C THR A 452 -12.19 7.19 -16.10
N ARG A 453 -13.00 8.22 -16.47
CA ARG A 453 -13.04 8.75 -17.83
C ARG A 453 -13.48 10.21 -17.87
N SER A 454 -12.94 10.98 -18.80
CA SER A 454 -13.25 12.40 -18.97
C SER A 454 -14.49 12.65 -19.84
N ASP A 455 -14.76 11.81 -20.85
CA ASP A 455 -15.89 11.93 -21.77
C ASP A 455 -16.80 10.70 -21.66
N SER A 456 -18.07 10.93 -21.37
CA SER A 456 -19.09 9.89 -21.27
C SER A 456 -20.07 9.89 -22.47
N SER A 457 -19.87 10.76 -23.45
CA SER A 457 -20.80 10.94 -24.56
C SER A 457 -20.72 9.85 -25.65
N LYS A 458 -19.60 9.11 -25.72
CA LYS A 458 -19.34 8.10 -26.75
C LYS A 458 -18.34 7.06 -26.22
N PRO A 459 -18.28 5.86 -26.84
CA PRO A 459 -17.21 4.91 -26.57
C PRO A 459 -15.82 5.52 -26.86
N THR A 460 -14.85 5.24 -26.01
CA THR A 460 -13.45 5.67 -26.15
C THR A 460 -12.53 4.45 -26.12
N PRO A 461 -11.29 4.54 -26.63
CA PRO A 461 -10.32 3.48 -26.40
C PRO A 461 -10.22 3.19 -24.88
N LEU A 462 -10.07 1.91 -24.53
CA LEU A 462 -10.04 1.43 -23.15
C LEU A 462 -8.63 1.02 -22.73
N ILE A 463 -8.21 1.42 -21.56
CA ILE A 463 -7.07 0.82 -20.86
C ILE A 463 -7.60 0.05 -19.66
N LEU A 464 -7.42 -1.26 -19.70
CA LEU A 464 -7.63 -2.14 -18.57
C LEU A 464 -6.37 -2.08 -17.69
N LEU A 465 -6.46 -1.39 -16.56
CA LEU A 465 -5.37 -1.23 -15.60
C LEU A 465 -5.48 -2.32 -14.54
N VAL A 466 -4.55 -3.28 -14.55
CA VAL A 466 -4.57 -4.45 -13.68
C VAL A 466 -3.61 -4.27 -12.51
N HIS A 467 -4.10 -4.38 -11.29
CA HIS A 467 -3.28 -4.26 -10.09
C HIS A 467 -2.34 -5.46 -9.90
N GLY A 468 -1.23 -5.21 -9.21
CA GLY A 468 -0.27 -6.23 -8.79
C GLY A 468 -0.75 -7.05 -7.59
N GLY A 469 0.07 -7.94 -7.12
CA GLY A 469 -0.21 -8.85 -6.01
C GLY A 469 -0.07 -10.31 -6.45
N PRO A 470 -1.14 -11.07 -6.80
CA PRO A 470 -2.55 -10.70 -7.02
C PRO A 470 -3.36 -10.46 -5.74
N TRP A 471 -2.86 -10.91 -4.60
CA TRP A 471 -3.49 -10.80 -3.28
C TRP A 471 -3.38 -9.36 -2.73
N ALA A 472 -3.95 -8.43 -3.48
CA ALA A 472 -4.05 -7.00 -3.22
C ALA A 472 -5.39 -6.51 -3.76
N ARG A 473 -5.60 -5.21 -3.88
CA ARG A 473 -6.81 -4.65 -4.50
C ARG A 473 -6.61 -3.20 -4.89
N ASP A 474 -7.46 -2.71 -5.79
CA ASP A 474 -7.68 -1.31 -6.06
C ASP A 474 -8.70 -0.69 -5.10
N TYR A 475 -8.60 0.63 -4.91
CA TYR A 475 -9.47 1.45 -4.08
C TYR A 475 -9.93 2.68 -4.84
N TRP A 476 -11.08 3.21 -4.44
CA TRP A 476 -11.55 4.50 -4.92
C TRP A 476 -10.62 5.64 -4.49
N GLY A 477 -10.48 6.64 -5.36
CA GLY A 477 -9.76 7.88 -5.09
C GLY A 477 -8.80 8.26 -6.21
N PHE A 478 -8.07 9.35 -6.03
CA PHE A 478 -7.15 9.86 -7.04
C PHE A 478 -6.04 8.86 -7.37
N THR A 479 -5.98 8.46 -8.62
CA THR A 479 -4.93 7.59 -9.15
C THR A 479 -4.27 8.31 -10.33
N PRO A 480 -3.00 8.78 -10.22
CA PRO A 480 -2.33 9.53 -11.27
C PRO A 480 -2.35 8.83 -12.64
N THR A 481 -2.14 7.51 -12.66
CA THR A 481 -2.17 6.69 -13.88
C THR A 481 -3.55 6.69 -14.56
N ALA A 482 -4.64 6.52 -13.79
CA ALA A 482 -5.99 6.56 -14.33
C ALA A 482 -6.36 7.96 -14.83
N GLN A 483 -5.95 9.01 -14.10
CA GLN A 483 -6.15 10.40 -14.52
C GLN A 483 -5.36 10.76 -15.77
N TRP A 484 -4.13 10.24 -15.88
CA TRP A 484 -3.32 10.37 -17.08
C TRP A 484 -4.03 9.78 -18.30
N PHE A 485 -4.50 8.54 -18.21
CA PHE A 485 -5.23 7.88 -19.28
C PHE A 485 -6.51 8.65 -19.66
N ALA A 486 -7.29 9.07 -18.67
CA ALA A 486 -8.50 9.84 -18.91
C ALA A 486 -8.21 11.18 -19.62
N ASN A 487 -7.15 11.90 -19.22
CA ASN A 487 -6.74 13.14 -19.88
C ASN A 487 -6.22 12.91 -21.30
N ARG A 488 -5.65 11.74 -21.60
CA ARG A 488 -5.19 11.38 -22.96
C ARG A 488 -6.32 10.91 -23.87
N GLY A 489 -7.55 10.78 -23.33
CA GLY A 489 -8.77 10.44 -24.10
C GLY A 489 -9.13 8.97 -24.04
N TYR A 490 -8.61 8.23 -23.06
CA TYR A 490 -8.93 6.83 -22.81
C TYR A 490 -9.93 6.70 -21.66
N ALA A 491 -10.76 5.67 -21.66
CA ALA A 491 -11.37 5.16 -20.43
C ALA A 491 -10.36 4.28 -19.71
N CYS A 492 -10.26 4.41 -18.38
CA CYS A 492 -9.44 3.54 -17.53
C CYS A 492 -10.35 2.69 -16.64
N LEU A 493 -10.24 1.37 -16.73
CA LEU A 493 -10.99 0.42 -15.92
C LEU A 493 -10.02 -0.36 -15.03
N GLN A 494 -10.21 -0.27 -13.70
CA GLN A 494 -9.48 -0.99 -12.67
C GLN A 494 -10.41 -2.03 -12.07
N VAL A 495 -10.02 -3.30 -12.03
CA VAL A 495 -10.90 -4.40 -11.64
C VAL A 495 -10.31 -5.17 -10.48
N ASN A 496 -11.07 -5.29 -9.39
CA ASN A 496 -10.77 -6.24 -8.32
C ASN A 496 -11.28 -7.63 -8.75
N PHE A 497 -10.44 -8.35 -9.48
CA PHE A 497 -10.70 -9.72 -9.95
C PHE A 497 -10.63 -10.70 -8.77
N ARG A 498 -11.22 -11.91 -8.93
CA ARG A 498 -11.12 -12.96 -7.89
C ARG A 498 -9.65 -13.21 -7.50
N GLY A 499 -9.39 -13.43 -6.22
CA GLY A 499 -8.05 -13.41 -5.65
C GLY A 499 -7.67 -12.06 -5.05
N SER A 500 -8.41 -10.98 -5.33
CA SER A 500 -8.23 -9.69 -4.64
C SER A 500 -8.65 -9.80 -3.17
N THR A 501 -7.99 -9.02 -2.31
CA THR A 501 -8.20 -9.05 -0.84
C THR A 501 -9.37 -8.18 -0.39
N GLY A 502 -9.87 -8.45 0.82
CA GLY A 502 -10.86 -7.62 1.49
C GLY A 502 -12.32 -7.98 1.20
N TYR A 503 -12.59 -8.93 0.32
CA TYR A 503 -13.94 -9.38 -0.07
C TYR A 503 -14.33 -10.74 0.54
N GLY A 504 -13.65 -11.14 1.60
CA GLY A 504 -13.83 -12.43 2.24
C GLY A 504 -12.99 -13.56 1.63
N LYS A 505 -12.85 -14.64 2.41
CA LYS A 505 -11.97 -15.76 2.06
C LYS A 505 -12.38 -16.51 0.80
N SER A 506 -13.69 -16.68 0.54
CA SER A 506 -14.14 -17.35 -0.68
C SER A 506 -13.79 -16.58 -1.93
N PHE A 507 -13.87 -15.24 -1.91
CA PHE A 507 -13.45 -14.39 -3.05
C PHE A 507 -11.95 -14.52 -3.29
N LEU A 508 -11.15 -14.48 -2.22
CA LEU A 508 -9.70 -14.66 -2.28
C LEU A 508 -9.34 -16.02 -2.87
N HIS A 509 -9.87 -17.11 -2.31
CA HIS A 509 -9.52 -18.48 -2.70
C HIS A 509 -10.17 -18.97 -4.00
N LYS A 510 -11.19 -18.25 -4.55
CA LYS A 510 -11.62 -18.48 -5.93
C LYS A 510 -10.52 -18.18 -6.97
N GLY A 511 -9.48 -17.46 -6.60
CA GLY A 511 -8.29 -17.23 -7.40
C GLY A 511 -7.28 -18.39 -7.40
N ASP A 512 -7.39 -19.34 -6.47
CA ASP A 512 -6.42 -20.42 -6.30
C ASP A 512 -6.37 -21.32 -7.54
N LYS A 513 -5.16 -21.48 -8.08
CA LYS A 513 -4.88 -22.24 -9.32
C LYS A 513 -5.62 -21.73 -10.57
N GLN A 514 -5.99 -20.42 -10.56
CA GLN A 514 -6.76 -19.80 -11.64
C GLN A 514 -5.96 -18.77 -12.45
N TRP A 515 -4.64 -18.87 -12.40
CA TRP A 515 -3.74 -17.99 -13.14
C TRP A 515 -3.74 -18.29 -14.65
N GLY A 516 -3.40 -17.31 -15.47
CA GLY A 516 -3.17 -17.43 -16.92
C GLY A 516 -4.43 -17.77 -17.71
N ILE A 517 -4.71 -19.04 -17.91
CA ILE A 517 -5.90 -19.55 -18.64
C ILE A 517 -7.13 -19.70 -17.72
N GLY A 518 -6.98 -19.42 -16.44
CA GLY A 518 -8.01 -19.61 -15.43
C GLY A 518 -8.97 -18.43 -15.28
N THR A 519 -9.85 -18.54 -14.29
CA THR A 519 -10.96 -17.59 -14.07
C THR A 519 -10.51 -16.21 -13.62
N MET A 520 -9.31 -16.05 -13.07
CA MET A 520 -8.76 -14.71 -12.76
C MET A 520 -8.60 -13.90 -14.06
N GLN A 521 -8.09 -14.49 -15.14
CA GLN A 521 -7.99 -13.82 -16.44
C GLN A 521 -9.37 -13.67 -17.10
N HIS A 522 -10.31 -14.60 -16.85
CA HIS A 522 -11.68 -14.46 -17.33
C HIS A 522 -12.39 -13.26 -16.74
N ASP A 523 -12.18 -12.94 -15.45
CA ASP A 523 -12.75 -11.74 -14.83
C ASP A 523 -12.30 -10.47 -15.55
N LEU A 524 -11.03 -10.41 -15.96
CA LEU A 524 -10.48 -9.27 -16.71
C LEU A 524 -11.09 -9.17 -18.10
N THR A 525 -11.26 -10.29 -18.82
CA THR A 525 -11.90 -10.31 -20.15
C THR A 525 -13.39 -9.97 -20.06
N ASP A 526 -14.08 -10.44 -19.02
CA ASP A 526 -15.49 -10.12 -18.79
C ASP A 526 -15.69 -8.64 -18.47
N ALA A 527 -14.75 -8.03 -17.74
CA ALA A 527 -14.78 -6.60 -17.47
C ALA A 527 -14.60 -5.76 -18.74
N VAL A 528 -13.74 -6.17 -19.67
CA VAL A 528 -13.62 -5.53 -20.97
C VAL A 528 -14.92 -5.69 -21.77
N ALA A 529 -15.48 -6.91 -21.82
CA ALA A 529 -16.75 -7.17 -22.50
C ALA A 529 -17.90 -6.34 -21.92
N TRP A 530 -17.95 -6.22 -20.59
CA TRP A 530 -18.91 -5.34 -19.91
C TRP A 530 -18.76 -3.89 -20.36
N ALA A 531 -17.53 -3.34 -20.39
CA ALA A 531 -17.29 -1.96 -20.79
C ALA A 531 -17.67 -1.69 -22.25
N ILE A 532 -17.50 -2.68 -23.15
CA ILE A 532 -17.95 -2.60 -24.55
C ILE A 532 -19.48 -2.61 -24.61
N ASN A 533 -20.14 -3.53 -23.92
CA ASN A 533 -21.59 -3.67 -23.93
C ASN A 533 -22.32 -2.44 -23.35
N GLU A 534 -21.73 -1.80 -22.32
CA GLU A 534 -22.22 -0.54 -21.73
C GLU A 534 -21.95 0.69 -22.62
N GLY A 535 -21.31 0.53 -23.79
CA GLY A 535 -20.97 1.64 -24.67
C GLY A 535 -19.89 2.56 -24.09
N ILE A 536 -19.09 2.07 -23.16
CA ILE A 536 -17.97 2.79 -22.54
C ILE A 536 -16.72 2.68 -23.40
N ALA A 537 -16.41 1.46 -23.84
CA ALA A 537 -15.21 1.12 -24.56
C ALA A 537 -15.46 0.92 -26.07
N ASP A 538 -14.52 1.42 -26.88
CA ASP A 538 -14.36 1.01 -28.27
C ASP A 538 -13.63 -0.33 -28.30
N GLY A 539 -14.37 -1.40 -28.67
CA GLY A 539 -13.86 -2.77 -28.64
C GLY A 539 -12.69 -3.07 -29.58
N ASP A 540 -12.49 -2.24 -30.62
CA ASP A 540 -11.35 -2.36 -31.53
C ASP A 540 -10.06 -1.72 -30.98
N ASN A 541 -10.17 -0.98 -29.88
CA ASN A 541 -9.09 -0.18 -29.31
C ASN A 541 -8.97 -0.38 -27.78
N VAL A 542 -8.57 -1.62 -27.36
CA VAL A 542 -8.36 -2.00 -25.97
C VAL A 542 -6.89 -2.27 -25.71
N CYS A 543 -6.32 -1.70 -24.64
CA CYS A 543 -5.01 -2.04 -24.11
C CYS A 543 -5.15 -2.69 -22.74
N ILE A 544 -4.30 -3.67 -22.46
CA ILE A 544 -4.09 -4.19 -21.11
C ILE A 544 -2.76 -3.63 -20.59
N TYR A 545 -2.79 -3.13 -19.35
CA TYR A 545 -1.67 -2.46 -18.71
C TYR A 545 -1.57 -2.92 -17.25
N GLY A 546 -0.39 -3.30 -16.79
CA GLY A 546 -0.23 -3.65 -15.39
C GLY A 546 1.21 -3.81 -14.94
N GLY A 547 1.39 -3.80 -13.61
CA GLY A 547 2.68 -4.01 -12.97
C GLY A 547 2.72 -5.27 -12.10
N SER A 548 3.86 -5.93 -12.01
CA SER A 548 4.04 -7.15 -11.20
C SER A 548 3.07 -8.27 -11.64
N TYR A 549 2.17 -8.75 -10.76
CA TYR A 549 1.11 -9.65 -11.22
C TYR A 549 0.27 -9.03 -12.35
N GLY A 550 0.00 -7.72 -12.30
CA GLY A 550 -0.68 -7.02 -13.41
C GLY A 550 0.09 -7.08 -14.73
N GLY A 551 1.44 -7.08 -14.66
CA GLY A 551 2.31 -7.34 -15.80
C GLY A 551 2.18 -8.78 -16.32
N TYR A 552 2.16 -9.77 -15.43
CA TYR A 552 1.83 -11.14 -15.80
C TYR A 552 0.44 -11.25 -16.45
N ALA A 553 -0.57 -10.60 -15.88
CA ALA A 553 -1.93 -10.58 -16.44
C ALA A 553 -1.96 -9.91 -17.84
N THR A 554 -1.11 -8.89 -18.06
CA THR A 554 -0.89 -8.29 -19.38
C THR A 554 -0.32 -9.32 -20.34
N LEU A 555 0.77 -10.01 -19.97
CA LEU A 555 1.37 -11.07 -20.79
C LEU A 555 0.39 -12.20 -21.05
N ALA A 556 -0.39 -12.62 -20.04
CA ALA A 556 -1.42 -13.64 -20.16
C ALA A 556 -2.55 -13.22 -21.11
N GLY A 557 -3.03 -11.97 -21.01
CA GLY A 557 -4.02 -11.40 -21.90
C GLY A 557 -3.54 -11.39 -23.37
N MET A 558 -2.33 -10.89 -23.59
CA MET A 558 -1.72 -10.83 -24.93
C MET A 558 -1.47 -12.22 -25.54
N THR A 559 -1.35 -13.25 -24.69
CA THR A 559 -1.05 -14.63 -25.09
C THR A 559 -2.30 -15.49 -25.24
N PHE A 560 -3.23 -15.43 -24.27
CA PHE A 560 -4.36 -16.36 -24.20
C PHE A 560 -5.66 -15.80 -24.77
N THR A 561 -5.76 -14.47 -24.89
CA THR A 561 -6.88 -13.75 -25.55
C THR A 561 -6.34 -12.68 -26.50
N PRO A 562 -5.45 -13.06 -27.45
CA PRO A 562 -4.68 -12.11 -28.27
C PRO A 562 -5.53 -11.26 -29.23
N GLU A 563 -6.77 -11.65 -29.49
CA GLU A 563 -7.73 -10.91 -30.32
C GLU A 563 -8.39 -9.75 -29.57
N LEU A 564 -8.36 -9.75 -28.25
CA LEU A 564 -9.04 -8.75 -27.45
C LEU A 564 -8.25 -7.44 -27.33
N TYR A 565 -6.92 -7.52 -27.41
CA TYR A 565 -6.04 -6.39 -27.12
C TYR A 565 -5.30 -5.89 -28.35
N LYS A 566 -5.34 -4.58 -28.55
CA LYS A 566 -4.63 -3.84 -29.60
C LYS A 566 -3.16 -3.66 -29.29
N CYS A 567 -2.81 -3.61 -28.00
CA CYS A 567 -1.46 -3.55 -27.47
C CYS A 567 -1.46 -3.90 -25.98
N GLY A 568 -0.27 -4.13 -25.41
CA GLY A 568 -0.07 -4.37 -23.98
C GLY A 568 1.10 -3.57 -23.44
N VAL A 569 1.04 -3.22 -22.14
CA VAL A 569 2.15 -2.62 -21.40
C VAL A 569 2.40 -3.43 -20.14
N ASP A 570 3.54 -4.11 -20.11
CA ASP A 570 4.00 -4.94 -19.01
C ASP A 570 5.08 -4.21 -18.24
N ILE A 571 4.87 -4.06 -16.92
CA ILE A 571 5.86 -3.47 -16.01
C ILE A 571 6.25 -4.55 -15.00
N VAL A 572 7.53 -4.96 -15.00
CA VAL A 572 8.11 -5.93 -14.08
C VAL A 572 7.26 -7.21 -13.90
N GLY A 573 6.63 -7.68 -15.00
CA GLY A 573 5.74 -8.84 -14.98
C GLY A 573 6.51 -10.15 -15.16
N PRO A 574 6.21 -11.21 -14.37
CA PRO A 574 6.80 -12.53 -14.60
C PRO A 574 6.24 -13.18 -15.86
N SER A 575 7.11 -13.72 -16.69
CA SER A 575 6.75 -14.42 -17.94
C SER A 575 6.70 -15.94 -17.81
N ASN A 576 7.34 -16.49 -16.76
CA ASN A 576 7.38 -17.92 -16.44
C ASN A 576 7.28 -18.12 -14.92
N ILE A 577 6.22 -18.78 -14.48
CA ILE A 577 5.91 -18.93 -13.06
C ILE A 577 6.95 -19.79 -12.32
N LYS A 578 7.51 -20.80 -12.98
CA LYS A 578 8.58 -21.62 -12.38
C LYS A 578 9.82 -20.78 -12.08
N THR A 579 10.30 -19.99 -13.04
CA THR A 579 11.50 -19.17 -12.84
C THR A 579 11.24 -18.02 -11.84
N LEU A 580 10.03 -17.49 -11.78
CA LEU A 580 9.61 -16.57 -10.73
C LEU A 580 9.79 -17.21 -9.35
N LEU A 581 9.16 -18.38 -9.10
CA LEU A 581 9.18 -19.03 -7.78
C LEU A 581 10.57 -19.56 -7.38
N ASP A 582 11.42 -19.86 -8.36
CA ASP A 582 12.81 -20.27 -8.10
C ASP A 582 13.72 -19.09 -7.76
N SER A 583 13.30 -17.86 -8.05
CA SER A 583 14.11 -16.64 -7.88
C SER A 583 13.55 -15.65 -6.83
N ILE A 584 12.51 -16.03 -6.09
CA ILE A 584 11.97 -15.20 -5.00
C ILE A 584 13.03 -14.86 -3.96
N PRO A 585 12.95 -13.69 -3.32
CA PRO A 585 13.92 -13.33 -2.29
C PRO A 585 13.88 -14.30 -1.11
N PRO A 586 15.03 -14.57 -0.44
CA PRO A 586 15.13 -15.58 0.64
C PRO A 586 14.09 -15.39 1.76
N TYR A 587 13.77 -14.16 2.11
CA TYR A 587 12.80 -13.84 3.16
C TYR A 587 11.33 -14.18 2.79
N TRP A 588 11.05 -14.55 1.52
CA TRP A 588 9.77 -15.15 1.10
C TRP A 588 9.77 -16.68 1.19
N GLY A 589 10.89 -17.29 1.57
CA GLY A 589 11.00 -18.74 1.70
C GLY A 589 9.87 -19.37 2.52
N PRO A 590 9.52 -18.85 3.71
CA PRO A 590 8.37 -19.34 4.48
C PRO A 590 7.03 -19.32 3.74
N LEU A 591 6.85 -18.39 2.78
CA LEU A 591 5.63 -18.22 1.99
C LEU A 591 5.60 -19.08 0.71
N ARG A 592 6.71 -19.68 0.31
CA ARG A 592 6.82 -20.37 -0.99
C ARG A 592 5.78 -21.48 -1.15
N ASN A 593 5.54 -22.27 -0.13
CA ASN A 593 4.54 -23.34 -0.18
C ASN A 593 3.10 -22.82 -0.23
N ASP A 594 2.81 -21.71 0.41
CA ASP A 594 1.53 -21.00 0.27
C ASP A 594 1.34 -20.50 -1.18
N MET A 595 2.40 -19.93 -1.77
CA MET A 595 2.37 -19.53 -3.19
C MET A 595 2.11 -20.74 -4.11
N LEU A 596 2.76 -21.87 -3.90
CA LEU A 596 2.52 -23.10 -4.67
C LEU A 596 1.07 -23.60 -4.53
N ARG A 597 0.47 -23.49 -3.35
CA ARG A 597 -0.93 -23.87 -3.13
C ARG A 597 -1.90 -22.94 -3.88
N LYS A 598 -1.63 -21.66 -3.84
CA LYS A 598 -2.48 -20.62 -4.48
C LYS A 598 -2.27 -20.54 -6.00
N ILE A 599 -1.05 -20.68 -6.49
CA ILE A 599 -0.74 -20.59 -7.92
C ILE A 599 -0.95 -21.94 -8.61
N GLY A 600 -0.51 -23.01 -7.97
CA GLY A 600 -0.40 -24.37 -8.47
C GLY A 600 1.02 -24.90 -8.32
N ASP A 601 1.18 -26.20 -8.17
CA ASP A 601 2.48 -26.85 -7.96
C ASP A 601 3.26 -26.96 -9.26
N VAL A 602 3.89 -25.87 -9.68
CA VAL A 602 4.73 -25.79 -10.88
C VAL A 602 6.05 -26.55 -10.75
N ASP A 603 6.41 -26.98 -9.55
CA ASP A 603 7.59 -27.82 -9.32
C ASP A 603 7.30 -29.28 -9.67
N ALA A 604 6.12 -29.77 -9.32
CA ALA A 604 5.70 -31.14 -9.56
C ALA A 604 5.01 -31.31 -10.95
N ASP A 605 4.42 -30.24 -11.49
CA ASP A 605 3.64 -30.26 -12.74
C ASP A 605 4.18 -29.27 -13.78
N GLU A 606 5.15 -29.73 -14.57
CA GLU A 606 5.76 -28.94 -15.66
C GLU A 606 4.75 -28.57 -16.76
N ASP A 607 3.78 -29.42 -17.05
CA ASP A 607 2.78 -29.16 -18.08
C ASP A 607 1.82 -28.07 -17.61
N PHE A 608 1.45 -28.05 -16.33
CA PHE A 608 0.70 -26.97 -15.72
C PHE A 608 1.48 -25.66 -15.78
N ASN A 609 2.77 -25.66 -15.38
CA ASN A 609 3.62 -24.46 -15.50
C ASN A 609 3.63 -23.92 -16.93
N LYS A 610 3.82 -24.82 -17.94
CA LYS A 610 3.81 -24.42 -19.36
C LYS A 610 2.46 -23.84 -19.77
N ALA A 611 1.35 -24.40 -19.27
CA ALA A 611 0.01 -23.97 -19.63
C ALA A 611 -0.30 -22.55 -19.15
N ILE A 612 0.18 -22.15 -17.96
CA ILE A 612 -0.09 -20.85 -17.35
C ILE A 612 0.99 -19.80 -17.60
N SER A 613 2.17 -20.17 -18.12
CA SER A 613 3.31 -19.25 -18.31
C SER A 613 3.34 -18.69 -19.74
N PRO A 614 3.15 -17.37 -19.94
CA PRO A 614 3.13 -16.72 -21.25
C PRO A 614 4.35 -17.02 -22.14
N LEU A 615 5.53 -17.19 -21.53
CA LEU A 615 6.78 -17.49 -22.22
C LEU A 615 6.68 -18.68 -23.18
N TYR A 616 5.91 -19.71 -22.83
CA TYR A 616 5.76 -20.90 -23.65
C TYR A 616 4.79 -20.75 -24.84
N HIS A 617 4.04 -19.62 -24.84
CA HIS A 617 2.98 -19.37 -25.82
C HIS A 617 3.19 -18.06 -26.60
N VAL A 618 4.41 -17.56 -26.68
CA VAL A 618 4.77 -16.31 -27.38
C VAL A 618 4.25 -16.29 -28.82
N ASP A 619 4.19 -17.45 -29.52
CA ASP A 619 3.65 -17.56 -30.87
C ASP A 619 2.19 -17.11 -31.01
N LYS A 620 1.45 -17.02 -29.93
CA LYS A 620 0.05 -16.57 -29.93
C LYS A 620 -0.08 -15.06 -29.87
N ILE A 621 0.96 -14.34 -29.47
CA ILE A 621 0.94 -12.88 -29.35
C ILE A 621 0.83 -12.27 -30.76
N ARG A 622 -0.15 -11.41 -30.96
CA ARG A 622 -0.47 -10.80 -32.27
C ARG A 622 -0.31 -9.28 -32.29
N ALA A 623 -0.29 -8.66 -31.13
CA ALA A 623 -0.24 -7.22 -31.00
C ALA A 623 1.06 -6.76 -30.31
N PRO A 624 1.49 -5.50 -30.49
CA PRO A 624 2.71 -4.98 -29.92
C PRO A 624 2.67 -4.93 -28.39
N LEU A 625 3.83 -5.14 -27.78
CA LEU A 625 4.05 -5.13 -26.34
C LEU A 625 5.17 -4.12 -25.98
N LEU A 626 4.94 -3.31 -24.94
CA LEU A 626 5.97 -2.54 -24.28
C LEU A 626 6.29 -3.18 -22.93
N ILE A 627 7.57 -3.48 -22.69
CA ILE A 627 8.04 -4.08 -21.44
C ILE A 627 8.96 -3.08 -20.73
N GLY A 628 8.73 -2.85 -19.43
CA GLY A 628 9.58 -2.07 -18.55
C GLY A 628 10.11 -2.91 -17.40
N GLN A 629 11.43 -2.84 -17.12
CA GLN A 629 12.08 -3.63 -16.08
C GLN A 629 13.13 -2.83 -15.31
N GLY A 630 13.19 -3.03 -13.98
CA GLY A 630 14.32 -2.59 -13.15
C GLY A 630 15.33 -3.73 -13.00
N ALA A 631 16.62 -3.43 -13.22
CA ALA A 631 17.67 -4.45 -13.19
C ALA A 631 17.91 -5.04 -11.79
N ASN A 632 17.64 -4.25 -10.73
CA ASN A 632 17.87 -4.64 -9.34
C ASN A 632 16.61 -5.24 -8.67
N ASP A 633 15.57 -5.54 -9.45
CA ASP A 633 14.31 -6.08 -8.93
C ASP A 633 14.55 -7.39 -8.16
N PRO A 634 14.30 -7.43 -6.83
CA PRO A 634 14.51 -8.64 -6.05
C PRO A 634 13.32 -9.62 -6.12
N ARG A 635 12.14 -9.15 -6.56
CA ARG A 635 10.88 -9.91 -6.56
C ARG A 635 10.64 -10.61 -7.89
N VAL A 636 10.77 -9.85 -8.99
CA VAL A 636 10.65 -10.33 -10.37
C VAL A 636 11.95 -9.99 -11.09
N LYS A 637 12.83 -10.98 -11.19
CA LYS A 637 14.17 -10.75 -11.74
C LYS A 637 14.13 -10.27 -13.17
N GLN A 638 15.11 -9.44 -13.56
CA GLN A 638 15.29 -8.99 -14.96
C GLN A 638 15.15 -10.12 -15.98
N ALA A 639 15.60 -11.33 -15.62
CA ALA A 639 15.50 -12.51 -16.48
C ALA A 639 14.06 -12.83 -16.94
N GLU A 640 13.04 -12.43 -16.18
CA GLU A 640 11.63 -12.61 -16.58
C GLU A 640 11.27 -11.75 -17.80
N ALA A 641 11.71 -10.50 -17.82
CA ALA A 641 11.53 -9.61 -18.96
C ALA A 641 12.44 -10.02 -20.15
N ASP A 642 13.72 -10.33 -19.87
CA ASP A 642 14.69 -10.72 -20.90
C ASP A 642 14.20 -11.91 -21.71
N GLN A 643 13.76 -13.01 -21.04
CA GLN A 643 13.40 -14.26 -21.72
C GLN A 643 12.21 -14.09 -22.69
N ILE A 644 11.20 -13.30 -22.34
CA ILE A 644 10.05 -13.10 -23.21
C ILE A 644 10.34 -12.07 -24.31
N ALA A 645 11.01 -10.95 -23.97
CA ALA A 645 11.35 -9.91 -24.94
C ALA A 645 12.27 -10.44 -26.06
N PHE A 646 13.31 -11.18 -25.71
CA PHE A 646 14.20 -11.79 -26.69
C PHE A 646 13.49 -12.81 -27.56
N LYS A 647 12.65 -13.66 -26.97
CA LYS A 647 11.89 -14.67 -27.72
C LYS A 647 10.88 -14.04 -28.69
N MET A 648 10.22 -12.94 -28.30
CA MET A 648 9.34 -12.17 -29.19
C MET A 648 10.15 -11.57 -30.35
N SER A 649 11.28 -10.92 -30.05
CA SER A 649 12.17 -10.32 -31.05
C SER A 649 12.70 -11.35 -32.06
N GLU A 650 13.15 -12.52 -31.61
CA GLU A 650 13.62 -13.64 -32.46
C GLU A 650 12.53 -14.14 -33.41
N LYS A 651 11.26 -14.03 -33.02
CA LYS A 651 10.10 -14.43 -33.84
C LYS A 651 9.55 -13.29 -34.69
N GLY A 652 10.12 -12.11 -34.64
CA GLY A 652 9.64 -10.92 -35.35
C GLY A 652 8.30 -10.35 -34.81
N ILE A 653 7.93 -10.69 -33.58
CA ILE A 653 6.75 -10.14 -32.92
C ILE A 653 7.11 -8.76 -32.36
N PRO A 654 6.32 -7.70 -32.66
CA PRO A 654 6.65 -6.33 -32.21
C PRO A 654 6.75 -6.23 -30.69
N VAL A 655 7.92 -5.84 -30.20
CA VAL A 655 8.18 -5.63 -28.77
C VAL A 655 9.15 -4.46 -28.59
N GLU A 656 8.85 -3.59 -27.64
CA GLU A 656 9.73 -2.54 -27.13
C GLU A 656 10.13 -2.93 -25.70
N TYR A 657 11.44 -2.90 -25.37
CA TYR A 657 11.92 -3.29 -24.05
C TYR A 657 12.85 -2.21 -23.48
N VAL A 658 12.49 -1.70 -22.31
CA VAL A 658 13.21 -0.66 -21.60
C VAL A 658 13.68 -1.19 -20.26
N LEU A 659 15.00 -1.13 -20.01
CA LEU A 659 15.64 -1.58 -18.77
C LEU A 659 16.24 -0.37 -18.04
N TYR A 660 16.00 -0.27 -16.73
CA TYR A 660 16.59 0.75 -15.85
C TYR A 660 17.59 0.11 -14.89
N PRO A 661 18.92 0.35 -15.06
CA PRO A 661 19.98 -0.33 -14.29
C PRO A 661 19.99 -0.02 -12.80
N ASP A 662 19.42 1.11 -12.40
CA ASP A 662 19.39 1.64 -11.03
C ASP A 662 18.00 1.60 -10.37
N GLU A 663 17.07 0.83 -10.96
CA GLU A 663 15.74 0.62 -10.43
C GLU A 663 15.50 -0.84 -10.01
N GLY A 664 14.53 -1.00 -9.08
CA GLY A 664 14.08 -2.30 -8.59
C GLY A 664 12.68 -2.65 -9.09
N HIS A 665 11.78 -3.05 -8.17
CA HIS A 665 10.39 -3.42 -8.48
C HIS A 665 9.52 -2.18 -8.69
N GLY A 666 9.82 -1.40 -9.73
CA GLY A 666 9.17 -0.12 -10.09
C GLY A 666 10.16 1.05 -10.12
N TRP A 667 9.67 2.22 -10.52
CA TRP A 667 10.47 3.41 -10.76
C TRP A 667 10.47 4.34 -9.54
N ALA A 668 11.58 4.34 -8.80
CA ALA A 668 11.77 5.21 -7.64
C ALA A 668 12.19 6.62 -8.02
N ARG A 669 13.11 6.71 -8.98
CA ARG A 669 13.65 7.98 -9.45
C ARG A 669 12.62 8.67 -10.37
N PRO A 670 12.33 9.96 -10.14
CA PRO A 670 11.36 10.69 -10.95
C PRO A 670 11.72 10.72 -12.43
N ASP A 671 13.02 10.88 -12.78
CA ASP A 671 13.46 10.91 -14.17
C ASP A 671 13.13 9.60 -14.91
N ASN A 672 13.41 8.45 -14.28
CA ASN A 672 13.07 7.14 -14.84
C ASN A 672 11.57 6.94 -14.99
N ARG A 673 10.79 7.42 -14.01
CA ARG A 673 9.34 7.34 -14.04
C ARG A 673 8.74 8.21 -15.17
N ILE A 674 9.24 9.43 -15.33
CA ILE A 674 8.81 10.33 -16.40
C ILE A 674 9.25 9.78 -17.77
N ASP A 675 10.47 9.22 -17.88
CA ASP A 675 10.96 8.59 -19.09
C ASP A 675 10.07 7.40 -19.52
N PHE A 676 9.81 6.45 -18.63
CA PHE A 676 8.99 5.30 -18.94
C PHE A 676 7.55 5.69 -19.32
N ASN A 677 6.95 6.63 -18.57
CA ASN A 677 5.60 7.12 -18.89
C ASN A 677 5.57 7.90 -20.21
N GLY A 678 6.62 8.64 -20.57
CA GLY A 678 6.73 9.30 -21.86
C GLY A 678 6.76 8.32 -23.03
N ARG A 679 7.56 7.26 -22.92
CA ARG A 679 7.61 6.16 -23.90
C ARG A 679 6.26 5.44 -24.01
N THR A 680 5.66 5.14 -22.86
CA THR A 680 4.34 4.51 -22.81
C THR A 680 3.26 5.38 -23.48
N GLU A 681 3.29 6.67 -23.26
CA GLU A 681 2.34 7.60 -23.86
C GLU A 681 2.43 7.63 -25.41
N LEU A 682 3.65 7.64 -25.93
CA LEU A 682 3.87 7.55 -27.37
C LEU A 682 3.45 6.20 -27.94
N PHE A 683 3.74 5.11 -27.21
CA PHE A 683 3.32 3.76 -27.58
C PHE A 683 1.79 3.64 -27.63
N LEU A 684 1.09 4.11 -26.59
CA LEU A 684 -0.37 4.10 -26.55
C LEU A 684 -0.97 4.96 -27.68
N LYS A 685 -0.45 6.16 -27.91
CA LYS A 685 -0.90 7.03 -29.02
C LYS A 685 -0.72 6.36 -30.38
N LYS A 686 0.40 5.66 -30.60
CA LYS A 686 0.70 4.96 -31.85
C LYS A 686 -0.30 3.83 -32.13
N HIS A 687 -0.74 3.13 -31.08
CA HIS A 687 -1.54 1.90 -31.24
C HIS A 687 -3.04 2.08 -30.96
N LEU A 688 -3.43 3.00 -30.06
CA LEU A 688 -4.83 3.27 -29.70
C LEU A 688 -5.34 4.62 -30.22
N GLY A 689 -4.44 5.48 -30.73
CA GLY A 689 -4.78 6.87 -30.97
C GLY A 689 -4.76 7.70 -29.68
N GLY A 690 -5.65 8.69 -29.57
CA GLY A 690 -5.67 9.59 -28.42
C GLY A 690 -4.63 10.70 -28.50
N ARG A 691 -4.36 11.36 -27.38
CA ARG A 691 -3.46 12.51 -27.28
C ARG A 691 -2.14 12.09 -26.64
N ALA A 692 -1.07 12.82 -26.94
CA ALA A 692 0.19 12.68 -26.22
C ALA A 692 0.90 14.02 -26.14
N GLU A 693 1.59 14.23 -25.05
CA GLU A 693 2.55 15.30 -24.86
C GLU A 693 3.81 15.04 -25.70
N SER A 694 4.51 16.08 -26.12
CA SER A 694 5.87 15.93 -26.69
C SER A 694 6.75 15.23 -25.66
N PHE A 695 7.66 14.40 -26.14
CA PHE A 695 8.52 13.63 -25.25
C PHE A 695 9.99 13.74 -25.68
N GLU A 696 10.80 14.16 -24.72
CA GLU A 696 12.24 14.02 -24.72
C GLU A 696 12.62 13.34 -23.40
N PRO A 697 13.52 12.36 -23.43
CA PRO A 697 13.97 11.71 -22.19
C PRO A 697 14.58 12.73 -21.23
N PRO A 698 14.22 12.70 -19.93
CA PRO A 698 14.90 13.51 -18.91
C PRO A 698 16.41 13.24 -18.91
N GLU A 699 17.23 14.28 -18.67
CA GLU A 699 18.69 14.15 -18.64
C GLU A 699 19.19 13.13 -17.61
N GLY A 700 18.46 12.99 -16.47
CA GLY A 700 18.75 12.04 -15.41
C GLY A 700 18.22 10.62 -15.65
N ALA A 701 17.50 10.35 -16.74
CA ALA A 701 16.97 9.01 -17.02
C ALA A 701 18.09 8.03 -17.40
N THR A 702 17.98 6.80 -16.90
CA THR A 702 19.03 5.76 -17.05
C THR A 702 18.60 4.61 -17.98
N ALA A 703 17.54 4.81 -18.74
CA ALA A 703 16.99 3.81 -19.64
C ALA A 703 18.04 3.21 -20.60
N THR A 704 18.05 1.89 -20.71
CA THR A 704 18.81 1.12 -21.70
C THR A 704 17.88 0.24 -22.54
N PHE A 705 18.34 -0.22 -23.70
CA PHE A 705 17.53 -0.92 -24.69
C PHE A 705 18.16 -2.25 -25.10
N PRO A 706 17.98 -3.32 -24.31
CA PRO A 706 18.69 -4.59 -24.52
C PRO A 706 18.44 -5.24 -25.87
N LEU A 707 17.30 -5.01 -26.52
CA LEU A 707 17.01 -5.54 -27.86
C LEU A 707 17.86 -4.85 -28.95
N GLU A 708 18.08 -3.56 -28.85
CA GLU A 708 18.89 -2.78 -29.81
C GLU A 708 20.37 -3.12 -29.64
N GLU A 709 20.84 -3.18 -28.39
CA GLU A 709 22.22 -3.55 -28.06
C GLU A 709 22.59 -4.93 -28.59
N ARG A 710 21.68 -5.93 -28.49
CA ARG A 710 21.89 -7.28 -29.02
C ARG A 710 21.94 -7.31 -30.54
N GLN A 711 21.12 -6.50 -31.22
CA GLN A 711 21.15 -6.38 -32.69
C GLN A 711 22.46 -5.74 -33.18
N ASP A 712 22.95 -4.72 -32.49
CA ASP A 712 24.22 -4.06 -32.77
C ASP A 712 25.43 -4.99 -32.61
N ILE A 713 25.41 -5.88 -31.61
CA ILE A 713 26.45 -6.90 -31.41
C ILE A 713 26.39 -7.93 -32.55
N ALA A 714 25.18 -8.41 -32.90
CA ALA A 714 25.00 -9.37 -33.98
C ALA A 714 25.38 -8.80 -35.37
N ALA A 715 25.18 -7.51 -35.59
CA ALA A 715 25.57 -6.83 -36.82
C ALA A 715 27.11 -6.55 -36.93
N LYS A 716 27.83 -6.63 -35.82
CA LYS A 716 29.31 -6.45 -35.79
C LYS A 716 30.09 -7.78 -35.86
N VAL A 717 29.42 -8.93 -35.73
CA VAL A 717 29.95 -10.29 -35.89
C VAL A 717 29.65 -10.82 -37.26
#